data_dd8027724502515810545e90a7096b0a
#
_entry.id   dd8027724502515810545e90a7096b0a
#
_cell.length_a   1.000
_cell.length_b   1.000
_cell.length_c   1.000
_cell.angle_alpha   90.00
_cell.angle_beta   90.00
_cell.angle_gamma   90.00
#
_symmetry.space_group_name_H-M   'P 1'
#
loop_
_entity.id
_entity.type
_entity.pdbx_description
1 polymer ?
#
loop_
_entity_poly.entity_id
_entity_poly.type
_entity_poly.pdbx_seq_one_letter_code
_entity_poly.pdbx_strand_id
1 'polypeptide(L)'
;MYSKIAFSNVKKSIRDYTIYFLTLTFGICLFYMFNSVQAQQAVLKLNASQKSMMHLMSVIINGISVFVAIILGFLIVYANQFLMKRRHKEMGIYLLLGMEKRQVSKILLIETLLIGVLALIAGLVSGVFLSQGLAMLTAKMFAVQMKEFKFIFSQTAFIQTILYFAIIFIIVMIFNGITISKYKLINLLNSAKKNQKTRLKNPILSVILFLISIGILGIAYHLIQKNQMLAVDNDFKISVLLGVAGTFLFFFSLSGFLLELAKRSKKFYYNGLNMFVLRQINSKITTTFVSMSMLCLMLFLAISAFATGSGLASSVKTDLEDMTKFDCTFYGLSEKGYQEEQQQKFIKKLDDLGLMIKKDAKEILPITIYQNGTFRKCRYKMEPLLKGREKYSDYTKDYVKKIYETPLTFAKLSEYNKIRKAIGEKELTLKSDEYILNCDYGNLIPIMEKAASDKQKLTLDGKTYKMKYGLQKDTYMVTAAKTDMGTVILNDEIIQSLKIDHSTLYLNLNWKGNAQKVSRKYTEYLKQMIINSKMPNSPYSAIISKEEVYEQSTGLSTIITYIAIYIGLVFLITCAAVLALQQLSENADNIEKYKLLSKIGTSQKMINHAIKAQIILYFCLPLSLALVHSYVGIKTAKILISTLGQINITQAAVQSLILVIVIYIGYMIATYLGSKSMLKEK
;
A
#
# COMPACT_ATOMS: atom_id res chain seq x y z
N MET A 1 -20.63 -43.56 14.25
CA MET A 1 -20.13 -43.36 15.62
C MET A 1 -19.23 -42.09 15.72
N TYR A 2 -18.16 -41.99 14.94
CA TYR A 2 -17.22 -40.85 15.01
C TYR A 2 -17.83 -39.51 14.70
N SER A 3 -18.77 -39.39 13.75
CA SER A 3 -19.48 -38.16 13.42
C SER A 3 -20.38 -37.66 14.58
N LYS A 4 -21.06 -38.57 15.31
CA LYS A 4 -21.85 -38.18 16.51
C LYS A 4 -20.96 -37.63 17.63
N ILE A 5 -19.77 -38.24 17.85
CA ILE A 5 -18.80 -37.77 18.83
C ILE A 5 -18.28 -36.38 18.43
N ALA A 6 -17.89 -36.21 17.17
CA ALA A 6 -17.40 -34.93 16.64
C ALA A 6 -18.45 -33.82 16.80
N PHE A 7 -19.71 -34.06 16.42
CA PHE A 7 -20.80 -33.10 16.57
C PHE A 7 -21.07 -32.74 18.05
N SER A 8 -21.11 -33.75 18.92
CA SER A 8 -21.27 -33.54 20.38
C SER A 8 -20.13 -32.69 20.96
N ASN A 9 -18.90 -32.93 20.51
CA ASN A 9 -17.70 -32.20 20.94
C ASN A 9 -17.77 -30.74 20.50
N VAL A 10 -18.13 -30.47 19.24
CA VAL A 10 -18.29 -29.10 18.72
C VAL A 10 -19.37 -28.34 19.50
N LYS A 11 -20.51 -29.00 19.77
CA LYS A 11 -21.60 -28.40 20.55
C LYS A 11 -21.21 -28.10 22.00
N LYS A 12 -20.46 -28.98 22.66
CA LYS A 12 -20.02 -28.79 24.05
C LYS A 12 -18.90 -27.73 24.18
N SER A 13 -18.05 -27.61 23.16
CA SER A 13 -16.88 -26.69 23.17
C SER A 13 -17.09 -25.46 22.29
N ILE A 14 -18.34 -25.08 22.03
CA ILE A 14 -18.71 -24.01 21.08
C ILE A 14 -17.91 -22.71 21.33
N ARG A 15 -17.66 -22.38 22.59
CA ARG A 15 -16.90 -21.20 23.01
C ARG A 15 -15.43 -21.26 22.61
N ASP A 16 -14.82 -22.43 22.63
CA ASP A 16 -13.44 -22.63 22.23
C ASP A 16 -13.27 -22.53 20.72
N TYR A 17 -14.32 -22.87 19.98
CA TYR A 17 -14.37 -22.77 18.53
C TYR A 17 -14.81 -21.42 18.01
N THR A 18 -15.45 -20.57 18.81
CA THR A 18 -16.05 -19.29 18.36
C THR A 18 -15.02 -18.38 17.70
N ILE A 19 -13.83 -18.19 18.30
CA ILE A 19 -12.81 -17.30 17.75
C ILE A 19 -12.25 -17.87 16.46
N TYR A 20 -12.03 -19.19 16.40
CA TYR A 20 -11.61 -19.88 15.17
C TYR A 20 -12.66 -19.74 14.06
N PHE A 21 -13.93 -20.00 14.41
CA PHE A 21 -15.06 -19.85 13.49
C PHE A 21 -15.19 -18.41 12.97
N LEU A 22 -15.14 -17.40 13.83
CA LEU A 22 -15.19 -15.99 13.44
C LEU A 22 -14.02 -15.61 12.54
N THR A 23 -12.82 -16.06 12.86
CA THR A 23 -11.63 -15.78 12.05
C THR A 23 -11.76 -16.34 10.63
N LEU A 24 -12.23 -17.59 10.52
CA LEU A 24 -12.51 -18.22 9.22
C LEU A 24 -13.61 -17.48 8.46
N THR A 25 -14.73 -17.19 9.13
CA THR A 25 -15.87 -16.48 8.56
C THR A 25 -15.45 -15.12 8.00
N PHE A 26 -14.66 -14.34 8.74
CA PHE A 26 -14.16 -13.05 8.28
C PHE A 26 -13.21 -13.19 7.08
N GLY A 27 -12.30 -14.17 7.11
CA GLY A 27 -11.40 -14.43 5.98
C GLY A 27 -12.14 -14.77 4.70
N ILE A 28 -13.13 -15.66 4.79
CA ILE A 28 -13.98 -16.08 3.67
C ILE A 28 -14.83 -14.92 3.16
N CYS A 29 -15.43 -14.17 4.07
CA CYS A 29 -16.24 -12.99 3.77
C CYS A 29 -15.45 -11.94 2.99
N LEU A 30 -14.27 -11.55 3.48
CA LEU A 30 -13.39 -10.59 2.81
C LEU A 30 -12.94 -11.10 1.44
N PHE A 31 -12.55 -12.37 1.36
CA PHE A 31 -12.11 -12.97 0.11
C PHE A 31 -13.21 -12.90 -0.97
N TYR A 32 -14.44 -13.32 -0.64
CA TYR A 32 -15.58 -13.22 -1.55
C TYR A 32 -15.88 -11.76 -1.92
N MET A 33 -15.97 -10.89 -0.92
CA MET A 33 -16.35 -9.49 -1.08
C MET A 33 -15.44 -8.78 -2.09
N PHE A 34 -14.12 -8.91 -1.96
CA PHE A 34 -13.18 -8.25 -2.85
C PHE A 34 -13.08 -8.91 -4.23
N ASN A 35 -13.25 -10.23 -4.34
CA ASN A 35 -13.24 -10.92 -5.64
C ASN A 35 -14.55 -10.76 -6.43
N SER A 36 -15.61 -10.23 -5.81
CA SER A 36 -16.89 -9.95 -6.49
C SER A 36 -16.89 -8.69 -7.35
N VAL A 37 -15.80 -7.92 -7.37
CA VAL A 37 -15.72 -6.61 -8.05
C VAL A 37 -16.09 -6.67 -9.54
N GLN A 38 -15.72 -7.73 -10.23
CA GLN A 38 -16.04 -7.88 -11.66
C GLN A 38 -17.55 -7.93 -11.91
N ALA A 39 -18.32 -8.59 -11.05
CA ALA A 39 -19.77 -8.67 -11.18
C ALA A 39 -20.45 -7.31 -10.99
N GLN A 40 -19.80 -6.35 -10.27
CA GLN A 40 -20.33 -5.03 -10.03
C GLN A 40 -20.45 -4.18 -11.31
N GLN A 41 -19.70 -4.53 -12.38
CA GLN A 41 -19.81 -3.84 -13.68
C GLN A 41 -21.24 -3.86 -14.25
N ALA A 42 -21.99 -4.89 -13.93
CA ALA A 42 -23.36 -5.06 -14.47
C ALA A 42 -24.34 -3.99 -14.01
N VAL A 43 -24.13 -3.36 -12.85
CA VAL A 43 -25.03 -2.35 -12.27
C VAL A 43 -24.51 -0.92 -12.40
N LEU A 44 -23.31 -0.73 -12.90
CA LEU A 44 -22.69 0.58 -13.08
C LEU A 44 -22.87 1.09 -14.52
N LYS A 45 -23.11 2.39 -14.67
CA LYS A 45 -23.12 3.06 -15.99
C LYS A 45 -21.67 3.39 -16.36
N LEU A 46 -20.91 2.40 -16.80
CA LEU A 46 -19.51 2.56 -17.16
C LEU A 46 -19.36 2.90 -18.65
N ASN A 47 -18.47 3.83 -18.93
CA ASN A 47 -17.95 4.05 -20.29
C ASN A 47 -16.87 3.02 -20.66
N ALA A 48 -16.35 3.07 -21.89
CA ALA A 48 -15.34 2.11 -22.37
C ALA A 48 -14.04 2.15 -21.55
N SER A 49 -13.56 3.34 -21.17
CA SER A 49 -12.35 3.53 -20.36
C SER A 49 -12.52 2.94 -18.96
N GLN A 50 -13.63 3.25 -18.29
CA GLN A 50 -13.95 2.74 -16.97
C GLN A 50 -14.12 1.21 -16.94
N LYS A 51 -14.70 0.61 -18.00
CA LYS A 51 -14.77 -0.85 -18.15
C LYS A 51 -13.39 -1.47 -18.23
N SER A 52 -12.48 -0.87 -19.02
CA SER A 52 -11.09 -1.33 -19.13
C SER A 52 -10.37 -1.23 -17.78
N MET A 53 -10.57 -0.14 -17.03
CA MET A 53 -10.00 0.01 -15.69
C MET A 53 -10.55 -1.01 -14.69
N MET A 54 -11.86 -1.29 -14.69
CA MET A 54 -12.42 -2.34 -13.85
C MET A 54 -11.94 -3.74 -14.26
N HIS A 55 -11.70 -3.99 -15.53
CA HIS A 55 -11.10 -5.24 -15.98
C HIS A 55 -9.66 -5.37 -15.44
N LEU A 56 -8.83 -4.34 -15.59
CA LEU A 56 -7.47 -4.32 -15.01
C LEU A 56 -7.51 -4.54 -13.50
N MET A 57 -8.40 -3.86 -12.78
CA MET A 57 -8.60 -4.06 -11.34
C MET A 57 -8.92 -5.51 -11.02
N SER A 58 -9.80 -6.14 -11.78
CA SER A 58 -10.17 -7.56 -11.60
C SER A 58 -8.96 -8.49 -11.82
N VAL A 59 -8.16 -8.28 -12.86
CA VAL A 59 -6.95 -9.06 -13.14
C VAL A 59 -5.94 -8.94 -11.99
N ILE A 60 -5.69 -7.73 -11.51
CA ILE A 60 -4.76 -7.47 -10.40
C ILE A 60 -5.28 -8.12 -9.10
N ILE A 61 -6.57 -7.98 -8.80
CA ILE A 61 -7.19 -8.59 -7.62
C ILE A 61 -7.10 -10.10 -7.68
N ASN A 62 -7.32 -10.73 -8.83
CA ASN A 62 -7.17 -12.18 -8.99
C ASN A 62 -5.74 -12.64 -8.66
N GLY A 63 -4.71 -11.91 -9.12
CA GLY A 63 -3.32 -12.18 -8.77
C GLY A 63 -3.04 -12.03 -7.27
N ILE A 64 -3.51 -10.94 -6.66
CA ILE A 64 -3.37 -10.67 -5.24
C ILE A 64 -4.15 -11.69 -4.40
N SER A 65 -5.29 -12.18 -4.87
CA SER A 65 -6.11 -13.16 -4.17
C SER A 65 -5.40 -14.48 -3.93
N VAL A 66 -4.50 -14.89 -4.83
CA VAL A 66 -3.63 -16.06 -4.60
C VAL A 66 -2.74 -15.82 -3.38
N PHE A 67 -2.10 -14.65 -3.31
CA PHE A 67 -1.24 -14.27 -2.18
C PHE A 67 -2.04 -14.16 -0.87
N VAL A 68 -3.21 -13.55 -0.92
CA VAL A 68 -4.14 -13.48 0.22
C VAL A 68 -4.58 -14.87 0.67
N ALA A 69 -4.88 -15.79 -0.26
CA ALA A 69 -5.24 -17.17 0.06
C ALA A 69 -4.11 -17.91 0.80
N ILE A 70 -2.84 -17.68 0.42
CA ILE A 70 -1.68 -18.26 1.13
C ILE A 70 -1.63 -17.73 2.58
N ILE A 71 -1.85 -16.44 2.79
CA ILE A 71 -1.86 -15.84 4.13
C ILE A 71 -3.01 -16.34 4.98
N LEU A 72 -4.22 -16.40 4.42
CA LEU A 72 -5.38 -16.99 5.09
C LEU A 72 -5.16 -18.48 5.38
N GLY A 73 -4.52 -19.21 4.47
CA GLY A 73 -4.10 -20.59 4.68
C GLY A 73 -3.17 -20.73 5.89
N PHE A 74 -2.15 -19.90 5.98
CA PHE A 74 -1.27 -19.83 7.15
C PHE A 74 -2.04 -19.54 8.44
N LEU A 75 -2.95 -18.56 8.42
CA LEU A 75 -3.83 -18.25 9.55
C LEU A 75 -4.65 -19.48 9.99
N ILE A 76 -5.25 -20.17 9.05
CA ILE A 76 -6.13 -21.33 9.31
C ILE A 76 -5.31 -22.47 9.91
N VAL A 77 -4.16 -22.81 9.33
CA VAL A 77 -3.24 -23.81 9.89
C VAL A 77 -2.83 -23.45 11.31
N TYR A 78 -2.48 -22.19 11.52
CA TYR A 78 -2.07 -21.69 12.84
C TYR A 78 -3.21 -21.77 13.88
N ALA A 79 -4.40 -21.30 13.51
CA ALA A 79 -5.59 -21.34 14.37
C ALA A 79 -6.00 -22.79 14.69
N ASN A 80 -5.87 -23.68 13.73
CA ASN A 80 -6.14 -25.09 13.93
C ASN A 80 -5.14 -25.80 14.83
N GLN A 81 -3.82 -25.48 14.74
CA GLN A 81 -2.83 -25.98 15.70
C GLN A 81 -3.16 -25.58 17.14
N PHE A 82 -3.68 -24.37 17.31
CA PHE A 82 -4.17 -23.90 18.61
C PHE A 82 -5.29 -24.77 19.16
N LEU A 83 -6.32 -25.05 18.36
CA LEU A 83 -7.43 -25.92 18.75
C LEU A 83 -6.95 -27.33 19.14
N MET A 84 -6.08 -27.89 18.31
CA MET A 84 -5.50 -29.21 18.59
C MET A 84 -4.76 -29.23 19.93
N LYS A 85 -3.97 -28.19 20.25
CA LYS A 85 -3.24 -28.09 21.50
C LYS A 85 -4.17 -28.06 22.72
N ARG A 86 -5.30 -27.37 22.64
CA ARG A 86 -6.30 -27.35 23.73
C ARG A 86 -6.92 -28.70 24.01
N ARG A 87 -7.03 -29.52 22.97
CA ARG A 87 -7.67 -30.83 23.02
C ARG A 87 -6.71 -32.00 23.29
N HIS A 88 -5.43 -31.71 23.55
CA HIS A 88 -4.41 -32.75 23.81
C HIS A 88 -4.84 -33.70 24.94
N LYS A 89 -5.45 -33.19 26.04
CA LYS A 89 -5.89 -34.03 27.16
C LYS A 89 -7.02 -34.97 26.74
N GLU A 90 -8.02 -34.45 25.98
CA GLU A 90 -9.14 -35.25 25.47
C GLU A 90 -8.65 -36.36 24.52
N MET A 91 -7.71 -36.00 23.60
CA MET A 91 -7.07 -36.97 22.72
C MET A 91 -6.31 -38.04 23.52
N GLY A 92 -5.62 -37.64 24.58
CA GLY A 92 -4.94 -38.57 25.48
C GLY A 92 -5.92 -39.52 26.16
N ILE A 93 -7.07 -39.05 26.59
CA ILE A 93 -8.13 -39.89 27.21
C ILE A 93 -8.71 -40.88 26.18
N TYR A 94 -8.97 -40.46 24.92
CA TYR A 94 -9.43 -41.36 23.87
C TYR A 94 -8.45 -42.47 23.60
N LEU A 95 -7.13 -42.17 23.56
CA LEU A 95 -6.08 -43.18 23.40
C LEU A 95 -5.96 -44.12 24.61
N LEU A 96 -6.21 -43.63 25.84
CA LEU A 96 -6.25 -44.45 27.05
C LEU A 96 -7.44 -45.41 27.07
N LEU A 97 -8.58 -44.98 26.48
CA LEU A 97 -9.78 -45.81 26.34
C LEU A 97 -9.67 -46.82 25.18
N GLY A 98 -8.49 -47.00 24.58
CA GLY A 98 -8.19 -48.00 23.58
C GLY A 98 -8.45 -47.56 22.14
N MET A 99 -8.74 -46.29 21.88
CA MET A 99 -8.88 -45.81 20.51
C MET A 99 -7.53 -45.72 19.79
N GLU A 100 -7.48 -46.16 18.54
CA GLU A 100 -6.29 -46.01 17.71
C GLU A 100 -6.06 -44.55 17.32
N LYS A 101 -4.79 -44.16 17.08
CA LYS A 101 -4.43 -42.80 16.59
C LYS A 101 -5.20 -42.40 15.30
N ARG A 102 -5.45 -43.37 14.39
CA ARG A 102 -6.23 -43.15 13.16
C ARG A 102 -7.68 -42.78 13.46
N GLN A 103 -8.28 -43.38 14.47
CA GLN A 103 -9.67 -43.10 14.88
C GLN A 103 -9.79 -41.70 15.52
N VAL A 104 -8.84 -41.34 16.39
CA VAL A 104 -8.77 -40.01 16.98
C VAL A 104 -8.53 -38.95 15.90
N SER A 105 -7.66 -39.23 14.92
CA SER A 105 -7.44 -38.35 13.76
C SER A 105 -8.72 -38.15 12.95
N LYS A 106 -9.51 -39.20 12.69
CA LYS A 106 -10.79 -39.09 11.98
C LYS A 106 -11.81 -38.21 12.71
N ILE A 107 -11.91 -38.29 14.03
CA ILE A 107 -12.79 -37.42 14.83
C ILE A 107 -12.39 -35.97 14.65
N LEU A 108 -11.10 -35.62 14.80
CA LEU A 108 -10.61 -34.26 14.62
C LEU A 108 -10.77 -33.72 13.21
N LEU A 109 -10.57 -34.57 12.19
CA LEU A 109 -10.81 -34.21 10.80
C LEU A 109 -12.28 -33.84 10.58
N ILE A 110 -13.21 -34.65 11.10
CA ILE A 110 -14.66 -34.38 10.99
C ILE A 110 -15.03 -33.07 11.73
N GLU A 111 -14.47 -32.82 12.91
CA GLU A 111 -14.71 -31.58 13.66
C GLU A 111 -14.18 -30.34 12.89
N THR A 112 -12.95 -30.41 12.38
CA THR A 112 -12.35 -29.33 11.59
C THR A 112 -13.16 -29.07 10.32
N LEU A 113 -13.59 -30.12 9.63
CA LEU A 113 -14.42 -30.01 8.44
C LEU A 113 -15.78 -29.38 8.75
N LEU A 114 -16.44 -29.82 9.84
CA LEU A 114 -17.77 -29.33 10.24
C LEU A 114 -17.71 -27.81 10.53
N ILE A 115 -16.71 -27.37 11.28
CA ILE A 115 -16.52 -25.95 11.59
C ILE A 115 -16.14 -25.18 10.31
N GLY A 116 -15.30 -25.76 9.45
CA GLY A 116 -14.92 -25.19 8.18
C GLY A 116 -16.11 -24.98 7.24
N VAL A 117 -16.98 -25.95 7.12
CA VAL A 117 -18.21 -25.83 6.30
C VAL A 117 -19.16 -24.79 6.87
N LEU A 118 -19.37 -24.77 8.18
CA LEU A 118 -20.21 -23.74 8.83
C LEU A 118 -19.63 -22.35 8.61
N ALA A 119 -18.31 -22.19 8.74
CA ALA A 119 -17.63 -20.92 8.51
C ALA A 119 -17.68 -20.50 7.04
N LEU A 120 -17.61 -21.48 6.10
CA LEU A 120 -17.74 -21.21 4.67
C LEU A 120 -19.13 -20.69 4.33
N ILE A 121 -20.19 -21.33 4.84
CA ILE A 121 -21.57 -20.89 4.64
C ILE A 121 -21.76 -19.48 5.23
N ALA A 122 -21.41 -19.28 6.50
CA ALA A 122 -21.56 -18.00 7.17
C ALA A 122 -20.73 -16.89 6.50
N GLY A 123 -19.50 -17.20 6.08
CA GLY A 123 -18.60 -16.27 5.40
C GLY A 123 -19.09 -15.90 4.00
N LEU A 124 -19.60 -16.86 3.22
CA LEU A 124 -20.18 -16.58 1.92
C LEU A 124 -21.46 -15.75 2.03
N VAL A 125 -22.35 -16.08 2.94
CA VAL A 125 -23.58 -15.31 3.16
C VAL A 125 -23.25 -13.89 3.56
N SER A 126 -22.41 -13.69 4.58
CA SER A 126 -21.99 -12.36 5.00
C SER A 126 -21.21 -11.61 3.92
N GLY A 127 -20.36 -12.31 3.15
CA GLY A 127 -19.60 -11.77 2.03
C GLY A 127 -20.50 -11.26 0.90
N VAL A 128 -21.54 -12.00 0.53
CA VAL A 128 -22.53 -11.59 -0.46
C VAL A 128 -23.25 -10.31 -0.01
N PHE A 129 -23.68 -10.23 1.24
CA PHE A 129 -24.32 -9.01 1.76
C PHE A 129 -23.36 -7.82 1.82
N LEU A 130 -22.16 -8.00 2.35
CA LEU A 130 -21.17 -6.91 2.44
C LEU A 130 -20.64 -6.47 1.06
N SER A 131 -20.65 -7.35 0.06
CA SER A 131 -20.26 -6.99 -1.31
C SER A 131 -21.20 -5.95 -1.95
N GLN A 132 -22.47 -5.87 -1.50
CA GLN A 132 -23.40 -4.81 -1.94
C GLN A 132 -22.95 -3.43 -1.46
N GLY A 133 -22.51 -3.33 -0.20
CA GLY A 133 -21.93 -2.09 0.35
C GLY A 133 -20.63 -1.71 -0.38
N LEU A 134 -19.81 -2.70 -0.71
CA LEU A 134 -18.58 -2.46 -1.49
C LEU A 134 -18.90 -1.99 -2.91
N ALA A 135 -19.96 -2.47 -3.54
CA ALA A 135 -20.41 -1.99 -4.85
C ALA A 135 -20.79 -0.50 -4.81
N MET A 136 -21.49 -0.06 -3.77
CA MET A 136 -21.80 1.36 -3.57
C MET A 136 -20.54 2.20 -3.38
N LEU A 137 -19.58 1.71 -2.60
CA LEU A 137 -18.29 2.36 -2.40
C LEU A 137 -17.53 2.46 -3.74
N THR A 138 -17.49 1.39 -4.51
CA THR A 138 -16.85 1.32 -5.83
C THR A 138 -17.48 2.34 -6.80
N ALA A 139 -18.82 2.44 -6.84
CA ALA A 139 -19.52 3.41 -7.65
C ALA A 139 -19.11 4.85 -7.29
N LYS A 140 -19.03 5.16 -5.99
CA LYS A 140 -18.59 6.47 -5.49
C LYS A 140 -17.13 6.76 -5.85
N MET A 141 -16.25 5.76 -5.76
CA MET A 141 -14.83 5.89 -6.08
C MET A 141 -14.59 6.15 -7.57
N PHE A 142 -15.36 5.50 -8.45
CA PHE A 142 -15.31 5.75 -9.90
C PHE A 142 -16.11 6.99 -10.34
N ALA A 143 -16.73 7.72 -9.40
CA ALA A 143 -17.63 8.85 -9.68
C ALA A 143 -18.73 8.52 -10.72
N VAL A 144 -19.28 7.32 -10.64
CA VAL A 144 -20.25 6.77 -11.59
C VAL A 144 -21.62 6.64 -10.94
N GLN A 145 -22.67 6.95 -11.68
CA GLN A 145 -24.05 6.71 -11.25
C GLN A 145 -24.39 5.23 -11.37
N MET A 146 -25.05 4.69 -10.36
CA MET A 146 -25.66 3.36 -10.46
C MET A 146 -26.89 3.43 -11.36
N LYS A 147 -27.08 2.43 -12.23
CA LYS A 147 -28.28 2.33 -13.09
C LYS A 147 -29.54 2.13 -12.25
N GLU A 148 -29.47 1.14 -11.40
CA GLU A 148 -30.51 0.74 -10.44
C GLU A 148 -29.83 -0.06 -9.32
N PHE A 149 -30.38 -0.04 -8.11
CA PHE A 149 -29.93 -0.96 -7.07
C PHE A 149 -30.44 -2.36 -7.38
N LYS A 150 -29.57 -3.22 -7.90
CA LYS A 150 -29.84 -4.66 -8.08
C LYS A 150 -28.92 -5.45 -7.18
N PHE A 151 -29.46 -6.48 -6.56
CA PHE A 151 -28.66 -7.42 -5.76
C PHE A 151 -27.67 -8.15 -6.66
N ILE A 152 -26.38 -8.02 -6.38
CA ILE A 152 -25.30 -8.57 -7.20
C ILE A 152 -24.81 -9.86 -6.56
N PHE A 153 -24.89 -10.95 -7.30
CA PHE A 153 -24.26 -12.23 -6.95
C PHE A 153 -23.16 -12.54 -7.96
N SER A 154 -21.93 -12.72 -7.48
CA SER A 154 -20.80 -13.09 -8.33
C SER A 154 -20.59 -14.61 -8.29
N GLN A 155 -21.04 -15.32 -9.32
CA GLN A 155 -20.83 -16.75 -9.44
C GLN A 155 -19.33 -17.10 -9.50
N THR A 156 -18.53 -16.27 -10.19
CA THR A 156 -17.08 -16.48 -10.30
C THR A 156 -16.41 -16.36 -8.93
N ALA A 157 -16.68 -15.29 -8.17
CA ALA A 157 -16.13 -15.12 -6.83
C ALA A 157 -16.60 -16.22 -5.87
N PHE A 158 -17.84 -16.67 -6.00
CA PHE A 158 -18.39 -17.77 -5.20
C PHE A 158 -17.64 -19.09 -5.42
N ILE A 159 -17.45 -19.48 -6.68
CA ILE A 159 -16.72 -20.70 -7.05
C ILE A 159 -15.24 -20.59 -6.64
N GLN A 160 -14.59 -19.46 -6.92
CA GLN A 160 -13.20 -19.21 -6.51
C GLN A 160 -13.04 -19.31 -5.00
N THR A 161 -13.94 -18.71 -4.22
CA THR A 161 -13.89 -18.78 -2.76
C THR A 161 -13.98 -20.21 -2.26
N ILE A 162 -14.93 -20.99 -2.77
CA ILE A 162 -15.06 -22.42 -2.41
C ILE A 162 -13.80 -23.19 -2.77
N LEU A 163 -13.26 -22.99 -3.97
CA LEU A 163 -12.08 -23.71 -4.47
C LEU A 163 -10.84 -23.41 -3.62
N TYR A 164 -10.53 -22.13 -3.38
CA TYR A 164 -9.36 -21.76 -2.57
C TYR A 164 -9.48 -22.29 -1.13
N PHE A 165 -10.65 -22.15 -0.51
CA PHE A 165 -10.85 -22.64 0.85
C PHE A 165 -10.89 -24.17 0.91
N ALA A 166 -11.39 -24.88 -0.09
CA ALA A 166 -11.27 -26.33 -0.18
C ALA A 166 -9.80 -26.79 -0.23
N ILE A 167 -8.97 -26.14 -1.04
CA ILE A 167 -7.52 -26.42 -1.10
C ILE A 167 -6.87 -26.17 0.27
N ILE A 168 -7.16 -25.03 0.91
CA ILE A 168 -6.62 -24.70 2.24
C ILE A 168 -7.05 -25.75 3.26
N PHE A 169 -8.31 -26.16 3.27
CA PHE A 169 -8.81 -27.20 4.20
C PHE A 169 -8.15 -28.55 3.96
N ILE A 170 -7.91 -28.96 2.72
CA ILE A 170 -7.16 -30.19 2.41
C ILE A 170 -5.74 -30.13 2.99
N ILE A 171 -5.04 -28.99 2.81
CA ILE A 171 -3.70 -28.77 3.40
C ILE A 171 -3.75 -28.86 4.92
N VAL A 172 -4.74 -28.24 5.56
CA VAL A 172 -4.94 -28.30 7.02
C VAL A 172 -5.21 -29.71 7.49
N MET A 173 -6.04 -30.48 6.79
CA MET A 173 -6.33 -31.87 7.13
C MET A 173 -5.09 -32.77 7.04
N ILE A 174 -4.28 -32.62 6.00
CA ILE A 174 -3.01 -33.34 5.83
C ILE A 174 -2.07 -32.98 7.00
N PHE A 175 -1.94 -31.70 7.31
CA PHE A 175 -1.09 -31.21 8.40
C PHE A 175 -1.52 -31.76 9.77
N ASN A 176 -2.85 -31.83 10.02
CA ASN A 176 -3.43 -32.45 11.22
C ASN A 176 -3.07 -33.92 11.33
N GLY A 177 -3.26 -34.68 10.25
CA GLY A 177 -2.92 -36.10 10.21
C GLY A 177 -1.46 -36.36 10.54
N ILE A 178 -0.53 -35.59 9.94
CA ILE A 178 0.90 -35.70 10.20
C ILE A 178 1.21 -35.34 11.66
N THR A 179 0.59 -34.31 12.20
CA THR A 179 0.85 -33.83 13.57
C THR A 179 0.39 -34.88 14.59
N ILE A 180 -0.80 -35.44 14.42
CA ILE A 180 -1.33 -36.47 15.35
C ILE A 180 -0.48 -37.75 15.32
N SER A 181 -0.02 -38.19 14.15
CA SER A 181 0.82 -39.38 14.02
C SER A 181 2.10 -39.29 14.84
N LYS A 182 2.67 -38.08 14.98
CA LYS A 182 3.89 -37.80 15.72
C LYS A 182 3.71 -37.70 17.26
N TYR A 183 2.47 -37.58 17.74
CA TYR A 183 2.26 -37.47 19.20
C TYR A 183 2.43 -38.79 19.91
N LYS A 184 3.17 -38.73 21.04
CA LYS A 184 3.30 -39.83 22.02
C LYS A 184 2.26 -39.63 23.11
N LEU A 185 1.60 -40.71 23.57
CA LEU A 185 0.57 -40.68 24.62
C LEU A 185 0.99 -39.91 25.87
N ILE A 186 2.20 -40.18 26.34
CA ILE A 186 2.77 -39.52 27.55
C ILE A 186 2.91 -38.01 27.37
N ASN A 187 3.17 -37.54 26.13
CA ASN A 187 3.28 -36.12 25.83
C ASN A 187 1.91 -35.41 25.80
N LEU A 188 0.85 -36.12 25.38
CA LEU A 188 -0.53 -35.63 25.35
C LEU A 188 -1.08 -35.48 26.79
N LEU A 189 -0.86 -36.44 27.65
CA LEU A 189 -1.32 -36.42 29.04
C LEU A 189 -0.57 -35.38 29.88
N ASN A 190 0.74 -35.26 29.68
CA ASN A 190 1.60 -34.34 30.43
C ASN A 190 1.80 -32.98 29.75
N SER A 191 1.00 -32.68 28.72
CA SER A 191 1.16 -31.43 27.93
C SER A 191 1.06 -30.15 28.79
N ALA A 192 0.21 -30.15 29.82
CA ALA A 192 0.05 -29.02 30.73
C ALA A 192 1.20 -28.85 31.76
N LYS A 193 1.97 -29.93 32.04
CA LYS A 193 3.08 -29.92 33.04
C LYS A 193 4.45 -29.68 32.42
N LYS A 194 4.55 -29.74 31.08
CA LYS A 194 5.84 -29.63 30.40
C LYS A 194 6.25 -28.16 30.29
N ASN A 195 7.22 -27.73 31.09
CA ASN A 195 7.85 -26.43 30.95
C ASN A 195 8.53 -26.32 29.57
N GLN A 196 8.19 -25.29 28.82
CA GLN A 196 8.82 -25.00 27.52
C GLN A 196 10.29 -24.64 27.77
N LYS A 197 11.21 -25.36 27.12
CA LYS A 197 12.66 -25.08 27.22
C LYS A 197 12.96 -23.75 26.57
N THR A 198 13.57 -22.82 27.31
CA THR A 198 14.08 -21.57 26.74
C THR A 198 15.28 -21.89 25.82
N ARG A 199 15.24 -21.41 24.58
CA ARG A 199 16.31 -21.66 23.59
C ARG A 199 17.59 -20.89 23.88
N LEU A 200 17.49 -19.67 24.40
CA LEU A 200 18.63 -18.84 24.79
C LEU A 200 18.79 -18.89 26.32
N LYS A 201 19.85 -19.55 26.78
CA LYS A 201 20.17 -19.65 28.21
C LYS A 201 21.10 -18.52 28.68
N ASN A 202 21.89 -17.93 27.76
CA ASN A 202 22.87 -16.90 28.11
C ASN A 202 22.28 -15.50 27.88
N PRO A 203 22.10 -14.69 28.94
CA PRO A 203 21.50 -13.34 28.82
C PRO A 203 22.42 -12.38 28.05
N ILE A 204 23.74 -12.49 28.17
CA ILE A 204 24.69 -11.63 27.46
C ILE A 204 24.57 -11.84 25.95
N LEU A 205 24.48 -13.09 25.50
CA LEU A 205 24.30 -13.44 24.09
C LEU A 205 23.00 -12.83 23.54
N SER A 206 21.92 -12.81 24.32
CA SER A 206 20.66 -12.20 23.92
C SER A 206 20.79 -10.69 23.70
N VAL A 207 21.53 -9.99 24.56
CA VAL A 207 21.79 -8.54 24.40
C VAL A 207 22.64 -8.28 23.17
N ILE A 208 23.71 -9.07 22.94
CA ILE A 208 24.56 -8.93 21.76
C ILE A 208 23.75 -9.16 20.46
N LEU A 209 22.96 -10.24 20.39
CA LEU A 209 22.12 -10.52 19.23
C LEU A 209 21.06 -9.45 18.99
N PHE A 210 20.53 -8.85 20.05
CA PHE A 210 19.59 -7.75 19.95
C PHE A 210 20.24 -6.50 19.33
N LEU A 211 21.44 -6.13 19.77
CA LEU A 211 22.20 -5.02 19.20
C LEU A 211 22.57 -5.27 17.73
N ILE A 212 22.99 -6.51 17.41
CA ILE A 212 23.24 -6.93 16.01
C ILE A 212 21.97 -6.79 15.17
N SER A 213 20.81 -7.19 15.69
CA SER A 213 19.55 -7.08 14.94
C SER A 213 19.19 -5.62 14.63
N ILE A 214 19.42 -4.71 15.57
CA ILE A 214 19.22 -3.26 15.34
C ILE A 214 20.20 -2.76 14.27
N GLY A 215 21.46 -3.20 14.29
CA GLY A 215 22.44 -2.86 13.26
C GLY A 215 22.03 -3.34 11.88
N ILE A 216 21.57 -4.59 11.75
CA ILE A 216 21.06 -5.16 10.49
C ILE A 216 19.85 -4.36 9.98
N LEU A 217 18.88 -4.05 10.85
CA LEU A 217 17.74 -3.23 10.48
C LEU A 217 18.14 -1.82 10.06
N GLY A 218 19.13 -1.20 10.76
CA GLY A 218 19.68 0.09 10.39
C GLY A 218 20.30 0.11 8.99
N ILE A 219 21.05 -0.94 8.65
CA ILE A 219 21.62 -1.13 7.30
C ILE A 219 20.50 -1.31 6.26
N ALA A 220 19.49 -2.14 6.56
CA ALA A 220 18.35 -2.34 5.69
C ALA A 220 17.62 -1.01 5.40
N TYR A 221 17.37 -0.21 6.43
CA TYR A 221 16.72 1.11 6.27
C TYR A 221 17.57 2.10 5.49
N HIS A 222 18.89 2.08 5.70
CA HIS A 222 19.80 2.92 4.93
C HIS A 222 19.79 2.55 3.44
N LEU A 223 19.87 1.26 3.11
CA LEU A 223 19.87 0.78 1.74
C LEU A 223 18.56 1.12 1.01
N ILE A 224 17.40 0.92 1.65
CA ILE A 224 16.12 1.24 1.00
C ILE A 224 15.92 2.74 0.81
N GLN A 225 16.39 3.58 1.75
CA GLN A 225 16.35 5.02 1.60
C GLN A 225 17.33 5.52 0.53
N LYS A 226 18.48 4.86 0.36
CA LYS A 226 19.43 5.15 -0.71
C LYS A 226 18.87 4.79 -2.10
N ASN A 227 18.20 3.64 -2.20
CA ASN A 227 17.56 3.18 -3.44
C ASN A 227 16.29 3.96 -3.79
N GLN A 228 15.55 4.48 -2.78
CA GLN A 228 14.31 5.26 -2.91
C GLN A 228 13.18 4.54 -3.66
N MET A 229 13.24 3.21 -3.77
CA MET A 229 12.31 2.36 -4.54
C MET A 229 12.21 2.74 -6.04
N LEU A 230 13.19 3.47 -6.57
CA LEU A 230 13.20 3.90 -7.97
C LEU A 230 13.62 2.77 -8.93
N ALA A 231 14.30 1.75 -8.41
CA ALA A 231 14.71 0.58 -9.17
C ALA A 231 14.70 -0.69 -8.32
N VAL A 232 14.36 -1.83 -8.92
CA VAL A 232 14.46 -3.16 -8.28
C VAL A 232 15.88 -3.69 -8.53
N ASP A 233 16.86 -3.00 -7.98
CA ASP A 233 18.28 -3.35 -8.05
C ASP A 233 18.71 -4.27 -6.88
N ASN A 234 20.02 -4.51 -6.79
CA ASN A 234 20.57 -5.34 -5.71
C ASN A 234 20.43 -4.67 -4.33
N ASP A 235 20.55 -3.34 -4.22
CA ASP A 235 20.39 -2.62 -2.97
C ASP A 235 18.96 -2.80 -2.43
N PHE A 236 17.94 -2.76 -3.30
CA PHE A 236 16.55 -3.05 -2.95
C PHE A 236 16.37 -4.48 -2.43
N LYS A 237 16.87 -5.49 -3.19
CA LYS A 237 16.73 -6.91 -2.81
C LYS A 237 17.42 -7.22 -1.48
N ILE A 238 18.64 -6.71 -1.29
CA ILE A 238 19.42 -6.88 -0.05
C ILE A 238 18.71 -6.18 1.11
N SER A 239 18.19 -4.99 0.93
CA SER A 239 17.41 -4.27 1.95
C SER A 239 16.22 -5.08 2.45
N VAL A 240 15.41 -5.65 1.53
CA VAL A 240 14.25 -6.49 1.89
C VAL A 240 14.72 -7.74 2.65
N LEU A 241 15.76 -8.42 2.16
CA LEU A 241 16.30 -9.63 2.83
C LEU A 241 16.79 -9.32 4.25
N LEU A 242 17.57 -8.23 4.40
CA LEU A 242 18.08 -7.80 5.72
C LEU A 242 16.94 -7.33 6.63
N GLY A 243 15.92 -6.66 6.09
CA GLY A 243 14.74 -6.25 6.85
C GLY A 243 13.99 -7.44 7.44
N VAL A 244 13.76 -8.49 6.63
CA VAL A 244 13.14 -9.73 7.07
C VAL A 244 14.02 -10.43 8.08
N ALA A 245 15.29 -10.72 7.76
CA ALA A 245 16.22 -11.42 8.64
C ALA A 245 16.44 -10.68 9.97
N GLY A 246 16.60 -9.34 9.90
CA GLY A 246 16.73 -8.48 11.08
C GLY A 246 15.50 -8.52 11.98
N THR A 247 14.29 -8.56 11.40
CA THR A 247 13.03 -8.70 12.16
C THR A 247 12.96 -10.04 12.90
N PHE A 248 13.33 -11.14 12.25
CA PHE A 248 13.37 -12.45 12.90
C PHE A 248 14.41 -12.50 14.03
N LEU A 249 15.60 -11.94 13.81
CA LEU A 249 16.65 -11.88 14.81
C LEU A 249 16.26 -10.98 15.99
N PHE A 250 15.59 -9.87 15.72
CA PHE A 250 15.06 -8.94 16.72
C PHE A 250 14.11 -9.65 17.70
N PHE A 251 13.07 -10.33 17.22
CA PHE A 251 12.13 -11.03 18.11
C PHE A 251 12.77 -12.26 18.76
N PHE A 252 13.71 -12.94 18.11
CA PHE A 252 14.44 -14.05 18.72
C PHE A 252 15.25 -13.62 19.94
N SER A 253 15.89 -12.45 19.86
CA SER A 253 16.77 -11.93 20.94
C SER A 253 16.02 -11.06 21.96
N LEU A 254 14.89 -10.46 21.58
CA LEU A 254 14.12 -9.50 22.37
C LEU A 254 13.76 -10.02 23.77
N SER A 255 13.36 -11.29 23.85
CA SER A 255 12.90 -11.88 25.11
C SER A 255 13.96 -11.84 26.21
N GLY A 256 15.20 -12.25 25.89
CA GLY A 256 16.32 -12.21 26.81
C GLY A 256 16.76 -10.80 27.16
N PHE A 257 16.75 -9.89 26.16
CA PHE A 257 17.06 -8.48 26.36
C PHE A 257 16.08 -7.80 27.32
N LEU A 258 14.75 -7.96 27.10
CA LEU A 258 13.73 -7.37 27.97
C LEU A 258 13.84 -7.86 29.41
N LEU A 259 14.10 -9.15 29.61
CA LEU A 259 14.25 -9.69 30.96
C LEU A 259 15.47 -9.11 31.67
N GLU A 260 16.60 -8.97 30.97
CA GLU A 260 17.81 -8.39 31.55
C GLU A 260 17.68 -6.91 31.87
N LEU A 261 17.02 -6.16 30.96
CA LEU A 261 16.72 -4.75 31.20
C LEU A 261 15.81 -4.57 32.42
N ALA A 262 14.75 -5.39 32.55
CA ALA A 262 13.83 -5.32 33.67
C ALA A 262 14.49 -5.66 35.02
N LYS A 263 15.42 -6.61 35.05
CA LYS A 263 16.19 -6.96 36.25
C LYS A 263 17.08 -5.84 36.79
N ARG A 264 17.54 -4.93 35.90
CA ARG A 264 18.34 -3.77 36.32
C ARG A 264 17.53 -2.80 37.20
N SER A 265 16.24 -2.71 37.02
CA SER A 265 15.33 -1.92 37.89
C SER A 265 14.67 -2.83 38.92
N LYS A 266 15.35 -3.04 40.07
CA LYS A 266 14.83 -3.87 41.16
C LYS A 266 13.46 -3.48 41.64
N LYS A 267 13.17 -2.15 41.71
CA LYS A 267 11.87 -1.60 42.13
C LYS A 267 10.73 -2.00 41.16
N PHE A 268 11.00 -2.00 39.84
CA PHE A 268 10.03 -2.44 38.84
C PHE A 268 9.88 -3.96 38.81
N TYR A 269 11.01 -4.70 38.85
CA TYR A 269 11.01 -6.15 38.71
C TYR A 269 10.28 -6.87 39.86
N TYR A 270 10.49 -6.43 41.12
CA TYR A 270 9.84 -7.02 42.30
C TYR A 270 8.51 -6.40 42.69
N ASN A 271 7.98 -5.44 41.93
CA ASN A 271 6.68 -4.84 42.22
C ASN A 271 5.54 -5.77 41.78
N GLY A 272 4.69 -6.18 42.74
CA GLY A 272 3.51 -7.01 42.48
C GLY A 272 3.83 -8.29 41.71
N LEU A 273 3.12 -8.53 40.60
CA LEU A 273 3.30 -9.72 39.75
C LEU A 273 4.22 -9.49 38.54
N ASN A 274 4.97 -8.37 38.47
CA ASN A 274 5.81 -8.06 37.32
C ASN A 274 6.84 -9.14 37.01
N MET A 275 7.49 -9.71 38.01
CA MET A 275 8.44 -10.83 37.83
C MET A 275 7.76 -12.03 37.16
N PHE A 276 6.54 -12.36 37.58
CA PHE A 276 5.78 -13.47 37.02
C PHE A 276 5.40 -13.19 35.55
N VAL A 277 4.85 -12.01 35.27
CA VAL A 277 4.47 -11.57 33.90
C VAL A 277 5.69 -11.59 32.98
N LEU A 278 6.81 -10.98 33.38
CA LEU A 278 8.03 -10.91 32.57
C LEU A 278 8.63 -12.28 32.27
N ARG A 279 8.61 -13.20 33.24
CA ARG A 279 9.09 -14.59 33.02
C ARG A 279 8.19 -15.34 32.05
N GLN A 280 6.87 -15.15 32.13
CA GLN A 280 5.96 -15.76 31.17
C GLN A 280 6.18 -15.22 29.76
N ILE A 281 6.26 -13.89 29.60
CA ILE A 281 6.51 -13.23 28.32
C ILE A 281 7.85 -13.71 27.73
N ASN A 282 8.92 -13.75 28.52
CA ASN A 282 10.23 -14.23 28.08
C ASN A 282 10.18 -15.67 27.54
N SER A 283 9.59 -16.58 28.29
CA SER A 283 9.44 -17.98 27.85
C SER A 283 8.66 -18.08 26.55
N LYS A 284 7.65 -17.23 26.37
CA LYS A 284 6.75 -17.30 25.24
C LYS A 284 7.32 -16.64 23.98
N ILE A 285 7.86 -15.43 24.08
CA ILE A 285 8.47 -14.77 22.93
C ILE A 285 9.55 -15.65 22.30
N THR A 286 10.38 -16.30 23.12
CA THR A 286 11.43 -17.23 22.64
C THR A 286 10.85 -18.42 21.85
N THR A 287 9.65 -18.87 22.17
CA THR A 287 9.02 -20.02 21.48
C THR A 287 8.16 -19.59 20.29
N THR A 288 7.66 -18.33 20.27
CA THR A 288 6.76 -17.80 19.24
C THR A 288 7.38 -16.68 18.40
N PHE A 289 8.72 -16.49 18.45
CA PHE A 289 9.41 -15.41 17.74
C PHE A 289 9.12 -15.39 16.24
N VAL A 290 9.01 -16.58 15.60
CA VAL A 290 8.65 -16.69 14.17
C VAL A 290 7.27 -16.07 13.91
N SER A 291 6.28 -16.42 14.73
CA SER A 291 4.93 -15.89 14.63
C SER A 291 4.90 -14.38 14.87
N MET A 292 5.61 -13.88 15.88
CA MET A 292 5.74 -12.44 16.18
C MET A 292 6.38 -11.67 15.03
N SER A 293 7.44 -12.24 14.41
CA SER A 293 8.11 -11.64 13.25
C SER A 293 7.17 -11.55 12.06
N MET A 294 6.46 -12.64 11.75
CA MET A 294 5.46 -12.65 10.67
C MET A 294 4.34 -11.62 10.91
N LEU A 295 3.81 -11.56 12.12
CA LEU A 295 2.78 -10.59 12.50
C LEU A 295 3.28 -9.14 12.35
N CYS A 296 4.52 -8.86 12.77
CA CYS A 296 5.15 -7.56 12.59
C CYS A 296 5.25 -7.17 11.11
N LEU A 297 5.73 -8.08 10.25
CA LEU A 297 5.85 -7.84 8.81
C LEU A 297 4.48 -7.66 8.13
N MET A 298 3.47 -8.44 8.53
CA MET A 298 2.11 -8.29 8.02
C MET A 298 1.47 -6.96 8.45
N LEU A 299 1.67 -6.53 9.70
CA LEU A 299 1.22 -5.23 10.19
C LEU A 299 1.91 -4.09 9.44
N PHE A 300 3.23 -4.21 9.22
CA PHE A 300 3.98 -3.27 8.39
C PHE A 300 3.37 -3.14 6.99
N LEU A 301 3.09 -4.28 6.32
CA LEU A 301 2.47 -4.27 4.99
C LEU A 301 1.07 -3.66 5.02
N ALA A 302 0.26 -3.97 6.04
CA ALA A 302 -1.08 -3.40 6.19
C ALA A 302 -1.04 -1.87 6.35
N ILE A 303 -0.23 -1.37 7.27
CA ILE A 303 -0.10 0.07 7.55
C ILE A 303 0.44 0.80 6.31
N SER A 304 1.48 0.23 5.68
CA SER A 304 2.09 0.84 4.49
C SER A 304 1.13 0.85 3.30
N ALA A 305 0.39 -0.25 3.05
CA ALA A 305 -0.60 -0.32 1.98
C ALA A 305 -1.72 0.72 2.16
N PHE A 306 -2.28 0.83 3.37
CA PHE A 306 -3.30 1.85 3.66
C PHE A 306 -2.77 3.27 3.49
N ALA A 307 -1.59 3.58 4.03
CA ALA A 307 -1.02 4.92 3.98
C ALA A 307 -0.64 5.33 2.56
N THR A 308 0.02 4.44 1.81
CA THR A 308 0.45 4.72 0.43
C THR A 308 -0.74 4.74 -0.53
N GLY A 309 -1.68 3.81 -0.40
CA GLY A 309 -2.88 3.75 -1.23
C GLY A 309 -3.78 4.97 -1.05
N SER A 310 -4.08 5.35 0.20
CA SER A 310 -4.89 6.55 0.47
C SER A 310 -4.15 7.84 0.13
N GLY A 311 -2.83 7.89 0.32
CA GLY A 311 -1.99 9.02 -0.05
C GLY A 311 -2.01 9.26 -1.56
N LEU A 312 -1.82 8.21 -2.36
CA LEU A 312 -1.84 8.29 -3.81
C LEU A 312 -3.24 8.69 -4.35
N ALA A 313 -4.30 8.10 -3.79
CA ALA A 313 -5.66 8.46 -4.17
C ALA A 313 -5.98 9.94 -3.92
N SER A 314 -5.52 10.46 -2.79
CA SER A 314 -5.68 11.87 -2.42
C SER A 314 -4.89 12.79 -3.35
N SER A 315 -3.64 12.44 -3.67
CA SER A 315 -2.75 13.20 -4.55
C SER A 315 -3.33 13.35 -5.96
N VAL A 316 -3.71 12.23 -6.56
CA VAL A 316 -4.30 12.22 -7.90
C VAL A 316 -5.52 13.14 -7.99
N LYS A 317 -6.35 13.21 -6.95
CA LYS A 317 -7.53 14.08 -6.94
C LYS A 317 -7.19 15.56 -6.81
N THR A 318 -6.20 15.91 -5.99
CA THR A 318 -5.83 17.31 -5.71
C THR A 318 -5.16 17.98 -6.90
N ASP A 319 -4.32 17.24 -7.63
CA ASP A 319 -3.55 17.80 -8.75
C ASP A 319 -4.31 17.83 -10.07
N LEU A 320 -5.48 17.15 -10.16
CA LEU A 320 -6.26 17.08 -11.42
C LEU A 320 -6.70 18.44 -11.93
N GLU A 321 -7.11 19.37 -11.06
CA GLU A 321 -7.53 20.70 -11.45
C GLU A 321 -6.38 21.50 -12.06
N ASP A 322 -5.19 21.39 -11.51
CA ASP A 322 -3.99 22.04 -12.02
C ASP A 322 -3.51 21.43 -13.34
N MET A 323 -3.60 20.11 -13.48
CA MET A 323 -3.17 19.37 -14.67
C MET A 323 -4.16 19.45 -15.83
N THR A 324 -5.36 19.98 -15.61
CA THR A 324 -6.43 20.04 -16.63
C THR A 324 -7.05 21.44 -16.75
N LYS A 325 -6.19 22.46 -16.87
CA LYS A 325 -6.60 23.87 -17.04
C LYS A 325 -7.31 24.13 -18.39
N PHE A 326 -7.06 23.30 -19.40
CA PHE A 326 -7.65 23.37 -20.72
C PHE A 326 -8.56 22.17 -20.99
N ASP A 327 -9.42 22.26 -22.03
CA ASP A 327 -10.31 21.17 -22.40
C ASP A 327 -9.54 20.03 -23.11
N CYS A 328 -8.55 20.35 -23.92
CA CYS A 328 -7.62 19.36 -24.48
C CYS A 328 -6.29 20.00 -24.92
N THR A 329 -5.27 19.14 -25.09
CA THR A 329 -3.98 19.53 -25.65
C THR A 329 -3.58 18.54 -26.74
N PHE A 330 -3.25 19.06 -27.91
CA PHE A 330 -2.51 18.33 -28.94
C PHE A 330 -1.01 18.45 -28.67
N TYR A 331 -0.32 17.36 -28.84
CA TYR A 331 1.07 17.26 -28.49
C TYR A 331 1.89 16.68 -29.65
N GLY A 332 3.00 17.29 -29.97
CA GLY A 332 3.84 16.90 -31.08
C GLY A 332 5.33 17.14 -30.84
N LEU A 333 6.16 16.33 -31.46
CA LEU A 333 7.63 16.41 -31.41
C LEU A 333 8.18 16.82 -32.77
N SER A 334 9.19 17.68 -32.79
CA SER A 334 9.94 18.07 -34.00
C SER A 334 11.44 18.04 -33.74
N GLU A 335 12.17 17.32 -34.59
CA GLU A 335 13.64 17.22 -34.53
C GLU A 335 14.39 18.39 -35.23
N LYS A 336 13.68 19.22 -36.01
CA LYS A 336 14.32 20.29 -36.82
C LYS A 336 14.04 21.71 -36.31
N GLY A 337 13.62 21.85 -35.02
CA GLY A 337 13.13 23.12 -34.50
C GLY A 337 11.79 23.49 -35.14
N TYR A 338 10.87 24.02 -34.30
CA TYR A 338 9.52 24.34 -34.74
C TYR A 338 9.49 25.76 -35.34
N GLN A 339 8.94 25.90 -36.54
CA GLN A 339 8.64 27.20 -37.13
C GLN A 339 7.13 27.49 -36.99
N GLU A 340 6.76 28.75 -36.76
CA GLU A 340 5.38 29.22 -36.61
C GLU A 340 4.49 28.83 -37.80
N GLU A 341 5.08 28.76 -39.00
CA GLU A 341 4.49 28.24 -40.23
C GLU A 341 4.00 26.79 -40.15
N GLN A 342 4.69 25.94 -39.37
CA GLN A 342 4.30 24.52 -39.18
C GLN A 342 3.02 24.39 -38.33
N GLN A 343 2.81 25.30 -37.40
CA GLN A 343 1.57 25.34 -36.60
C GLN A 343 0.35 25.67 -37.46
N GLN A 344 0.47 26.66 -38.31
CA GLN A 344 -0.62 27.05 -39.22
C GLN A 344 -0.91 25.95 -40.25
N LYS A 345 0.14 25.29 -40.78
CA LYS A 345 0.00 24.14 -41.67
C LYS A 345 -0.69 22.97 -40.97
N PHE A 346 -0.42 22.76 -39.67
CA PHE A 346 -1.08 21.68 -38.90
C PHE A 346 -2.58 21.99 -38.70
N ILE A 347 -2.92 23.18 -38.25
CA ILE A 347 -4.32 23.57 -38.06
C ILE A 347 -5.09 23.42 -39.39
N LYS A 348 -4.49 23.87 -40.51
CA LYS A 348 -5.06 23.69 -41.85
C LYS A 348 -5.26 22.22 -42.21
N LYS A 349 -4.27 21.37 -41.90
CA LYS A 349 -4.36 19.92 -42.14
C LYS A 349 -5.46 19.25 -41.32
N LEU A 350 -5.71 19.69 -40.09
CA LEU A 350 -6.82 19.20 -39.28
C LEU A 350 -8.18 19.69 -39.86
N ASP A 351 -8.24 20.92 -40.32
CA ASP A 351 -9.42 21.44 -41.00
C ASP A 351 -9.71 20.66 -42.31
N ASP A 352 -8.68 20.32 -43.11
CA ASP A 352 -8.79 19.50 -44.33
C ASP A 352 -9.27 18.07 -44.03
N LEU A 353 -9.00 17.57 -42.83
CA LEU A 353 -9.46 16.27 -42.32
C LEU A 353 -10.88 16.32 -41.73
N GLY A 354 -11.58 17.47 -41.82
CA GLY A 354 -12.93 17.64 -41.28
C GLY A 354 -13.00 18.00 -39.80
N LEU A 355 -11.85 18.23 -39.16
CA LEU A 355 -11.75 18.71 -37.80
C LEU A 355 -11.59 20.22 -37.78
N MET A 356 -12.70 20.94 -37.86
CA MET A 356 -12.75 22.42 -37.97
C MET A 356 -12.40 23.08 -36.63
N ILE A 357 -11.13 22.99 -36.21
CA ILE A 357 -10.67 23.48 -34.89
C ILE A 357 -11.04 24.97 -34.72
N LYS A 358 -10.80 25.81 -35.71
CA LYS A 358 -11.10 27.23 -35.63
C LYS A 358 -12.59 27.52 -35.41
N LYS A 359 -13.49 26.63 -35.87
CA LYS A 359 -14.94 26.75 -35.67
C LYS A 359 -15.37 26.28 -34.28
N ASP A 360 -14.81 25.12 -33.83
CA ASP A 360 -15.20 24.45 -32.61
C ASP A 360 -14.48 25.03 -31.38
N ALA A 361 -13.27 25.58 -31.52
CA ALA A 361 -12.50 26.17 -30.42
C ALA A 361 -12.99 27.59 -30.05
N LYS A 362 -13.08 27.84 -28.74
CA LYS A 362 -13.22 29.17 -28.15
C LYS A 362 -11.88 29.90 -28.13
N GLU A 363 -10.83 29.16 -27.75
CA GLU A 363 -9.47 29.66 -27.66
C GLU A 363 -8.51 28.62 -28.19
N ILE A 364 -7.46 29.07 -28.84
CA ILE A 364 -6.33 28.25 -29.35
C ILE A 364 -5.05 28.84 -28.78
N LEU A 365 -4.40 28.13 -27.90
CA LEU A 365 -3.28 28.61 -27.09
C LEU A 365 -2.05 27.71 -27.30
N PRO A 366 -1.21 28.02 -28.28
CA PRO A 366 0.02 27.27 -28.49
C PRO A 366 1.09 27.65 -27.48
N ILE A 367 1.87 26.65 -27.08
CA ILE A 367 3.16 26.85 -26.40
C ILE A 367 4.17 25.85 -26.93
N THR A 368 5.36 26.33 -27.26
CA THR A 368 6.45 25.52 -27.78
C THR A 368 7.56 25.44 -26.75
N ILE A 369 7.94 24.23 -26.40
CA ILE A 369 9.08 23.95 -25.51
C ILE A 369 10.27 23.55 -26.37
N TYR A 370 11.32 24.31 -26.28
CA TYR A 370 12.54 24.19 -27.06
C TYR A 370 13.64 23.52 -26.24
N GLN A 371 14.48 22.70 -26.88
CA GLN A 371 15.68 22.14 -26.25
C GLN A 371 16.80 21.91 -27.28
N ASN A 372 18.04 21.72 -26.79
CA ASN A 372 19.16 21.31 -27.60
C ASN A 372 19.63 19.93 -27.15
N GLY A 373 19.58 18.97 -28.06
CA GLY A 373 20.06 17.61 -27.84
C GLY A 373 19.15 16.76 -26.94
N THR A 374 19.69 15.63 -26.50
CA THR A 374 19.04 14.64 -25.66
C THR A 374 19.82 14.40 -24.38
N PHE A 375 19.31 13.55 -23.49
CA PHE A 375 20.01 13.18 -22.26
C PHE A 375 21.47 12.83 -22.50
N ARG A 376 22.39 13.44 -21.76
CA ARG A 376 23.87 13.38 -21.89
C ARG A 376 24.47 14.00 -23.16
N LYS A 377 23.68 14.24 -24.20
CA LYS A 377 24.14 14.82 -25.46
C LYS A 377 23.44 16.14 -25.73
N CYS A 378 23.49 17.07 -24.76
CA CYS A 378 22.88 18.38 -24.85
C CYS A 378 23.88 19.50 -24.56
N ARG A 379 23.67 20.67 -25.23
CA ARG A 379 24.47 21.87 -25.02
C ARG A 379 24.13 22.58 -23.72
N TYR A 380 22.84 22.73 -23.45
CA TYR A 380 22.33 23.39 -22.26
C TYR A 380 21.83 22.34 -21.28
N LYS A 381 22.48 22.26 -20.11
CA LYS A 381 22.22 21.25 -19.08
C LYS A 381 21.54 21.84 -17.88
N MET A 382 20.83 21.02 -17.14
CA MET A 382 20.20 21.40 -15.87
C MET A 382 21.20 21.60 -14.72
N GLU A 383 22.47 21.17 -14.88
CA GLU A 383 23.52 21.24 -13.86
C GLU A 383 23.57 22.60 -13.12
N PRO A 384 23.55 23.79 -13.78
CA PRO A 384 23.68 25.08 -13.11
C PRO A 384 22.56 25.38 -12.09
N LEU A 385 21.36 24.83 -12.32
CA LEU A 385 20.22 25.00 -11.42
C LEU A 385 20.29 24.07 -10.21
N LEU A 386 20.91 22.90 -10.37
CA LEU A 386 20.88 21.82 -9.38
C LEU A 386 22.15 21.71 -8.53
N LYS A 387 23.32 22.00 -9.10
CA LYS A 387 24.63 21.80 -8.48
C LYS A 387 24.79 22.62 -7.21
N GLY A 388 25.24 21.96 -6.13
CA GLY A 388 25.39 22.53 -4.80
C GLY A 388 24.10 22.65 -3.99
N ARG A 389 22.95 22.23 -4.56
CA ARG A 389 21.62 22.29 -3.93
C ARG A 389 20.97 20.91 -3.72
N GLU A 390 21.69 19.82 -3.98
CA GLU A 390 21.18 18.44 -3.94
C GLU A 390 20.53 18.08 -2.60
N LYS A 391 21.00 18.70 -1.51
CA LYS A 391 20.46 18.47 -0.15
C LYS A 391 19.01 18.95 0.04
N TYR A 392 18.52 19.80 -0.86
CA TYR A 392 17.16 20.33 -0.79
C TYR A 392 16.13 19.43 -1.53
N SER A 393 16.60 18.44 -2.29
CA SER A 393 15.71 17.47 -2.94
C SER A 393 15.33 16.33 -2.00
N ASP A 394 14.16 15.77 -2.20
CA ASP A 394 13.78 14.49 -1.62
C ASP A 394 14.58 13.31 -2.27
N TYR A 395 15.15 13.51 -3.45
CA TYR A 395 16.03 12.54 -4.10
C TYR A 395 17.42 12.48 -3.45
N THR A 396 18.09 11.32 -3.58
CA THR A 396 19.50 11.19 -3.17
C THR A 396 20.39 12.10 -4.03
N LYS A 397 21.51 12.53 -3.45
CA LYS A 397 22.52 13.33 -4.19
C LYS A 397 22.95 12.69 -5.50
N ASP A 398 23.14 11.36 -5.50
CA ASP A 398 23.58 10.62 -6.69
C ASP A 398 22.50 10.57 -7.77
N TYR A 399 21.22 10.54 -7.38
CA TYR A 399 20.12 10.62 -8.34
C TYR A 399 20.00 12.03 -8.92
N VAL A 400 20.10 13.08 -8.11
CA VAL A 400 20.10 14.46 -8.59
C VAL A 400 21.27 14.72 -9.55
N LYS A 401 22.47 14.17 -9.29
CA LYS A 401 23.61 14.26 -10.22
C LYS A 401 23.35 13.63 -11.58
N LYS A 402 22.52 12.55 -11.65
CA LYS A 402 22.11 12.01 -12.94
C LYS A 402 21.24 12.98 -13.74
N ILE A 403 20.42 13.79 -13.04
CA ILE A 403 19.57 14.81 -13.67
C ILE A 403 20.38 15.99 -14.22
N TYR A 404 21.61 16.22 -13.76
CA TYR A 404 22.48 17.27 -14.31
C TYR A 404 22.65 17.18 -15.83
N GLU A 405 22.68 15.95 -16.36
CA GLU A 405 22.86 15.67 -17.79
C GLU A 405 21.57 15.78 -18.60
N THR A 406 20.46 16.17 -17.99
CA THR A 406 19.18 16.40 -18.66
C THR A 406 19.25 17.76 -19.39
N PRO A 407 18.71 17.84 -20.64
CA PRO A 407 18.64 19.11 -21.34
C PRO A 407 17.80 20.12 -20.58
N LEU A 408 18.28 21.35 -20.56
CA LEU A 408 17.49 22.50 -20.10
C LEU A 408 16.51 22.85 -21.20
N THR A 409 15.26 23.08 -20.82
CA THR A 409 14.19 23.44 -21.75
C THR A 409 13.90 24.94 -21.73
N PHE A 410 13.40 25.46 -22.83
CA PHE A 410 13.14 26.89 -23.00
C PHE A 410 11.73 27.12 -23.55
N ALA A 411 11.13 28.27 -23.21
CA ALA A 411 9.87 28.71 -23.79
C ALA A 411 9.87 30.22 -24.04
N LYS A 412 9.11 30.66 -25.07
CA LYS A 412 8.92 32.08 -25.40
C LYS A 412 8.05 32.76 -24.36
N LEU A 413 8.42 33.97 -23.93
CA LEU A 413 7.67 34.76 -22.98
C LEU A 413 6.28 35.09 -23.51
N SER A 414 6.16 35.41 -24.81
CA SER A 414 4.88 35.76 -25.42
C SER A 414 3.87 34.59 -25.38
N GLU A 415 4.31 33.37 -25.66
CA GLU A 415 3.47 32.16 -25.60
C GLU A 415 3.11 31.81 -24.14
N TYR A 416 4.08 31.90 -23.24
CA TYR A 416 3.89 31.63 -21.83
C TYR A 416 2.88 32.60 -21.19
N ASN A 417 2.96 33.91 -21.51
CA ASN A 417 2.00 34.89 -21.00
C ASN A 417 0.58 34.69 -21.53
N LYS A 418 0.41 34.24 -22.78
CA LYS A 418 -0.93 33.84 -23.29
C LYS A 418 -1.52 32.70 -22.45
N ILE A 419 -0.71 31.71 -22.09
CA ILE A 419 -1.12 30.61 -21.21
C ILE A 419 -1.50 31.15 -19.83
N ARG A 420 -0.62 31.95 -19.20
CA ARG A 420 -0.88 32.53 -17.87
C ARG A 420 -2.18 33.32 -17.82
N LYS A 421 -2.41 34.16 -18.81
CA LYS A 421 -3.67 34.92 -18.93
C LYS A 421 -4.89 34.01 -19.01
N ALA A 422 -4.80 32.93 -19.80
CA ALA A 422 -5.90 31.98 -19.98
C ALA A 422 -6.21 31.19 -18.69
N ILE A 423 -5.19 30.91 -17.85
CA ILE A 423 -5.38 30.23 -16.55
C ILE A 423 -5.68 31.19 -15.39
N GLY A 424 -5.83 32.50 -15.67
CA GLY A 424 -6.17 33.53 -14.67
C GLY A 424 -4.97 34.10 -13.89
N GLU A 425 -3.75 33.82 -14.36
CA GLU A 425 -2.53 34.33 -13.76
C GLU A 425 -2.07 35.66 -14.41
N LYS A 426 -1.29 36.46 -13.67
CA LYS A 426 -0.76 37.74 -14.17
C LYS A 426 0.32 37.51 -15.22
N GLU A 427 0.31 38.32 -16.28
CA GLU A 427 1.40 38.37 -17.25
C GLU A 427 2.70 38.84 -16.60
N LEU A 428 3.81 38.25 -17.03
CA LEU A 428 5.15 38.56 -16.54
C LEU A 428 5.95 39.34 -17.59
N THR A 429 6.91 40.13 -17.16
CA THR A 429 7.76 40.94 -18.05
C THR A 429 9.23 40.63 -17.80
N LEU A 430 10.05 40.64 -18.85
CA LEU A 430 11.49 40.42 -18.76
C LEU A 430 12.25 41.54 -19.46
N LYS A 431 13.41 41.92 -18.89
CA LYS A 431 14.45 42.68 -19.59
C LYS A 431 15.27 41.71 -20.46
N SER A 432 16.11 42.24 -21.33
CA SER A 432 16.96 41.46 -22.24
C SER A 432 17.99 40.55 -21.55
N ASP A 433 18.33 40.82 -20.28
CA ASP A 433 19.27 40.03 -19.48
C ASP A 433 18.58 39.24 -18.34
N GLU A 434 17.26 39.12 -18.39
CA GLU A 434 16.47 38.43 -17.36
C GLU A 434 15.82 37.14 -17.90
N TYR A 435 15.53 36.19 -16.97
CA TYR A 435 14.76 34.98 -17.26
C TYR A 435 13.79 34.63 -16.12
N ILE A 436 12.81 33.78 -16.42
CA ILE A 436 11.89 33.17 -15.46
C ILE A 436 12.13 31.65 -15.46
N LEU A 437 12.05 31.00 -14.29
CA LEU A 437 12.12 29.56 -14.15
C LEU A 437 10.74 29.02 -13.81
N ASN A 438 10.26 28.04 -14.59
CA ASN A 438 9.08 27.24 -14.31
C ASN A 438 9.46 25.81 -13.99
N CYS A 439 8.83 25.18 -12.99
CA CYS A 439 9.00 23.76 -12.66
C CYS A 439 7.75 23.29 -11.90
N ASP A 440 7.05 22.31 -12.43
CA ASP A 440 5.92 21.68 -11.76
C ASP A 440 6.22 20.26 -11.25
N TYR A 441 7.44 19.73 -11.50
CA TYR A 441 7.85 18.40 -11.10
C TYR A 441 8.14 18.31 -9.61
N GLY A 442 7.25 17.67 -8.85
CA GLY A 442 7.17 17.72 -7.40
C GLY A 442 8.50 17.57 -6.64
N ASN A 443 9.31 16.58 -6.97
CA ASN A 443 10.57 16.29 -6.27
C ASN A 443 11.72 17.26 -6.57
N LEU A 444 11.62 18.05 -7.63
CA LEU A 444 12.60 19.09 -7.98
C LEU A 444 12.19 20.48 -7.52
N ILE A 445 10.92 20.70 -7.16
CA ILE A 445 10.44 22.00 -6.67
C ILE A 445 11.33 22.55 -5.56
N PRO A 446 11.68 21.81 -4.48
CA PRO A 446 12.48 22.40 -3.38
C PRO A 446 13.90 22.84 -3.83
N ILE A 447 14.52 22.11 -4.75
CA ILE A 447 15.81 22.52 -5.34
C ILE A 447 15.64 23.78 -6.19
N MET A 448 14.59 23.81 -7.03
CA MET A 448 14.33 24.94 -7.92
C MET A 448 13.91 26.21 -7.14
N GLU A 449 13.14 26.05 -6.06
CA GLU A 449 12.87 27.16 -5.12
C GLU A 449 14.14 27.70 -4.49
N LYS A 450 15.09 26.80 -4.12
CA LYS A 450 16.38 27.24 -3.61
C LYS A 450 17.19 27.95 -4.69
N ALA A 451 17.23 27.45 -5.92
CA ALA A 451 17.87 28.13 -7.05
C ALA A 451 17.25 29.52 -7.31
N ALA A 452 15.92 29.63 -7.18
CA ALA A 452 15.22 30.89 -7.33
C ALA A 452 15.54 31.87 -6.17
N SER A 453 15.58 31.40 -4.92
CA SER A 453 15.94 32.24 -3.77
C SER A 453 17.39 32.73 -3.82
N ASP A 454 18.29 31.93 -4.39
CA ASP A 454 19.70 32.28 -4.61
C ASP A 454 19.88 33.21 -5.83
N LYS A 455 18.81 33.53 -6.55
CA LYS A 455 18.82 34.30 -7.82
C LYS A 455 19.85 33.75 -8.79
N GLN A 456 19.81 32.41 -9.03
CA GLN A 456 20.76 31.69 -9.87
C GLN A 456 20.92 32.38 -11.22
N LYS A 457 22.17 32.63 -11.62
CA LYS A 457 22.51 33.13 -12.94
C LYS A 457 22.70 31.99 -13.91
N LEU A 458 22.21 32.13 -15.14
CA LEU A 458 22.40 31.18 -16.23
C LEU A 458 23.25 31.82 -17.32
N THR A 459 24.26 31.10 -17.78
CA THR A 459 25.08 31.53 -18.92
C THR A 459 24.72 30.67 -20.14
N LEU A 460 24.19 31.30 -21.18
CA LEU A 460 23.75 30.68 -22.44
C LEU A 460 24.55 31.35 -23.58
N ASP A 461 25.29 30.58 -24.30
CA ASP A 461 26.14 31.05 -25.43
C ASP A 461 27.00 32.30 -25.10
N GLY A 462 27.60 32.30 -23.91
CA GLY A 462 28.47 33.37 -23.44
C GLY A 462 27.74 34.60 -22.82
N LYS A 463 26.41 34.67 -22.89
CA LYS A 463 25.62 35.73 -22.26
C LYS A 463 25.05 35.22 -20.94
N THR A 464 25.10 36.10 -19.89
CA THR A 464 24.61 35.75 -18.55
C THR A 464 23.26 36.40 -18.29
N TYR A 465 22.29 35.59 -17.88
CA TYR A 465 20.93 35.97 -17.56
C TYR A 465 20.67 35.85 -16.07
N LYS A 466 19.89 36.77 -15.50
CA LYS A 466 19.51 36.81 -14.08
C LYS A 466 18.07 36.41 -13.89
N MET A 467 17.80 35.63 -12.87
CA MET A 467 16.41 35.28 -12.51
C MET A 467 15.68 36.49 -11.95
N LYS A 468 14.51 36.80 -12.49
CA LYS A 468 13.73 37.97 -12.08
C LYS A 468 12.70 37.65 -11.01
N TYR A 469 11.95 36.59 -11.20
CA TYR A 469 10.85 36.18 -10.29
C TYR A 469 11.23 34.96 -9.49
N GLY A 470 10.46 34.64 -8.44
CA GLY A 470 10.51 33.35 -7.78
C GLY A 470 10.11 32.22 -8.75
N LEU A 471 10.29 30.96 -8.30
CA LEU A 471 9.89 29.79 -9.08
C LEU A 471 8.41 29.88 -9.45
N GLN A 472 8.11 29.73 -10.74
CA GLN A 472 6.75 29.51 -11.21
C GLN A 472 6.45 28.00 -11.21
N LYS A 473 5.18 27.62 -10.99
CA LYS A 473 4.75 26.21 -10.91
C LYS A 473 3.57 25.94 -11.86
N ASP A 474 3.52 26.68 -12.95
CA ASP A 474 2.43 26.61 -13.90
C ASP A 474 2.49 25.32 -14.72
N THR A 475 1.38 24.62 -14.80
CA THR A 475 1.20 23.53 -15.76
C THR A 475 0.57 24.09 -17.02
N TYR A 476 1.29 24.10 -18.12
CA TYR A 476 0.96 24.79 -19.37
C TYR A 476 0.32 23.89 -20.44
N MET A 477 -0.14 22.70 -20.06
CA MET A 477 -0.82 21.74 -20.94
C MET A 477 -1.76 20.84 -20.14
N VAL A 478 -2.67 20.13 -20.82
CA VAL A 478 -3.40 19.02 -20.22
C VAL A 478 -2.47 17.82 -20.12
N THR A 479 -2.30 17.27 -18.93
CA THR A 479 -1.39 16.17 -18.67
C THR A 479 -1.93 15.24 -17.57
N ALA A 480 -1.52 13.98 -17.60
CA ALA A 480 -1.81 13.00 -16.54
C ALA A 480 -0.77 13.00 -15.41
N ALA A 481 0.36 13.71 -15.58
CA ALA A 481 1.41 13.85 -14.57
C ALA A 481 2.16 15.17 -14.77
N LYS A 482 2.61 15.78 -13.69
CA LYS A 482 3.47 16.97 -13.73
C LYS A 482 4.86 16.55 -14.19
N THR A 483 5.33 17.09 -15.31
CA THR A 483 6.55 16.63 -15.99
C THR A 483 7.58 17.72 -16.28
N ASP A 484 7.26 18.98 -16.04
CA ASP A 484 8.21 20.07 -16.22
C ASP A 484 9.27 20.07 -15.13
N MET A 485 10.47 19.59 -15.49
CA MET A 485 11.62 19.51 -14.59
C MET A 485 12.33 20.85 -14.40
N GLY A 486 12.08 21.83 -15.28
CA GLY A 486 12.68 23.15 -15.22
C GLY A 486 12.76 23.79 -16.60
N THR A 487 11.75 24.60 -16.95
CA THR A 487 11.71 25.37 -18.20
C THR A 487 12.11 26.81 -17.95
N VAL A 488 13.07 27.29 -18.73
CA VAL A 488 13.56 28.67 -18.71
C VAL A 488 12.76 29.50 -19.71
N ILE A 489 12.03 30.48 -19.23
CA ILE A 489 11.26 31.39 -20.07
C ILE A 489 12.12 32.62 -20.37
N LEU A 490 12.28 32.95 -21.64
CA LEU A 490 13.09 34.04 -22.16
C LEU A 490 12.29 34.89 -23.14
N ASN A 491 12.80 36.11 -23.42
CA ASN A 491 12.26 36.93 -24.51
C ASN A 491 12.38 36.17 -25.86
N ASP A 492 11.40 36.36 -26.71
CA ASP A 492 11.25 35.61 -27.97
C ASP A 492 12.48 35.69 -28.89
N GLU A 493 13.11 36.89 -28.95
CA GLU A 493 14.34 37.12 -29.75
C GLU A 493 15.53 36.29 -29.27
N ILE A 494 15.64 36.05 -27.97
CA ILE A 494 16.71 35.28 -27.36
C ILE A 494 16.57 33.81 -27.78
N ILE A 495 15.34 33.26 -27.72
CA ILE A 495 15.06 31.87 -28.12
C ILE A 495 15.48 31.63 -29.57
N GLN A 496 15.25 32.60 -30.48
CA GLN A 496 15.66 32.50 -31.88
C GLN A 496 17.16 32.49 -32.05
N SER A 497 17.93 33.09 -31.16
CA SER A 497 19.40 33.11 -31.20
C SER A 497 20.06 31.85 -30.62
N LEU A 498 19.34 31.04 -29.85
CA LEU A 498 19.84 29.80 -29.23
C LEU A 498 19.98 28.69 -30.30
N LYS A 499 20.95 27.81 -30.10
CA LYS A 499 21.12 26.59 -30.91
C LYS A 499 20.11 25.52 -30.50
N ILE A 500 18.91 25.59 -31.06
CA ILE A 500 17.80 24.65 -30.79
C ILE A 500 17.77 23.61 -31.92
N ASP A 501 17.62 22.35 -31.60
CA ASP A 501 17.49 21.24 -32.56
C ASP A 501 16.22 20.40 -32.35
N HIS A 502 15.62 20.49 -31.17
CA HIS A 502 14.37 19.79 -30.80
C HIS A 502 13.34 20.77 -30.27
N SER A 503 12.09 20.52 -30.59
CA SER A 503 10.98 21.25 -29.99
C SER A 503 9.77 20.34 -29.76
N THR A 504 9.03 20.62 -28.69
CA THR A 504 7.74 19.99 -28.41
C THR A 504 6.67 21.06 -28.47
N LEU A 505 5.70 20.88 -29.33
CA LEU A 505 4.57 21.80 -29.46
C LEU A 505 3.39 21.26 -28.66
N TYR A 506 2.84 22.11 -27.83
CA TYR A 506 1.56 21.92 -27.17
C TYR A 506 0.54 22.91 -27.75
N LEU A 507 -0.55 22.40 -28.28
CA LEU A 507 -1.67 23.21 -28.76
C LEU A 507 -2.83 23.02 -27.80
N ASN A 508 -3.00 23.95 -26.88
CA ASN A 508 -4.06 23.92 -25.87
C ASN A 508 -5.34 24.53 -26.45
N LEU A 509 -6.46 23.89 -26.20
CA LEU A 509 -7.77 24.27 -26.73
C LEU A 509 -8.81 24.32 -25.62
N ASN A 510 -9.59 25.38 -25.64
CA ASN A 510 -10.87 25.48 -24.94
C ASN A 510 -11.99 25.45 -25.96
N TRP A 511 -13.01 24.62 -25.76
CA TRP A 511 -14.08 24.41 -26.72
C TRP A 511 -15.26 25.38 -26.53
N LYS A 512 -16.02 25.63 -27.61
CA LYS A 512 -17.33 26.27 -27.55
C LYS A 512 -18.38 25.22 -27.19
N GLY A 513 -19.33 25.59 -26.34
CA GLY A 513 -20.44 24.70 -25.97
C GLY A 513 -20.08 23.56 -25.06
N ASN A 514 -20.53 22.34 -25.36
CA ASN A 514 -20.24 21.17 -24.52
C ASN A 514 -18.84 20.61 -24.79
N ALA A 515 -17.89 21.04 -23.97
CA ALA A 515 -16.46 20.65 -24.07
C ALA A 515 -16.28 19.13 -24.11
N GLN A 516 -17.00 18.39 -23.29
CA GLN A 516 -16.89 16.93 -23.21
C GLN A 516 -17.28 16.23 -24.52
N LYS A 517 -18.38 16.68 -25.14
CA LYS A 517 -18.84 16.11 -26.41
C LYS A 517 -17.86 16.41 -27.55
N VAL A 518 -17.31 17.63 -27.56
CA VAL A 518 -16.35 18.05 -28.59
C VAL A 518 -15.03 17.32 -28.41
N SER A 519 -14.46 17.29 -27.19
CA SER A 519 -13.23 16.57 -26.90
C SER A 519 -13.31 15.10 -27.32
N ARG A 520 -14.41 14.40 -27.01
CA ARG A 520 -14.60 12.99 -27.42
C ARG A 520 -14.60 12.84 -28.93
N LYS A 521 -15.32 13.69 -29.66
CA LYS A 521 -15.33 13.67 -31.14
C LYS A 521 -13.90 13.71 -31.70
N TYR A 522 -13.09 14.67 -31.21
CA TYR A 522 -11.72 14.84 -31.66
C TYR A 522 -10.82 13.68 -31.26
N THR A 523 -10.93 13.19 -30.03
CA THR A 523 -10.13 12.07 -29.52
C THR A 523 -10.42 10.78 -30.28
N GLU A 524 -11.70 10.44 -30.50
CA GLU A 524 -12.09 9.24 -31.25
C GLU A 524 -11.64 9.30 -32.70
N TYR A 525 -11.85 10.43 -33.35
CA TYR A 525 -11.45 10.62 -34.75
C TYR A 525 -9.93 10.49 -34.93
N LEU A 526 -9.14 11.13 -34.08
CA LEU A 526 -7.67 11.08 -34.16
C LEU A 526 -7.12 9.71 -33.79
N LYS A 527 -7.70 9.04 -32.81
CA LYS A 527 -7.32 7.65 -32.48
C LYS A 527 -7.54 6.72 -33.69
N GLN A 528 -8.69 6.84 -34.38
CA GLN A 528 -8.96 6.05 -35.58
C GLN A 528 -7.99 6.38 -36.73
N MET A 529 -7.62 7.65 -36.90
CA MET A 529 -6.66 8.05 -37.92
C MET A 529 -5.25 7.55 -37.66
N ILE A 530 -4.81 7.58 -36.43
CA ILE A 530 -3.50 7.05 -36.00
C ILE A 530 -3.46 5.53 -36.22
N ILE A 531 -4.50 4.81 -35.77
CA ILE A 531 -4.60 3.35 -35.94
C ILE A 531 -4.61 2.95 -37.43
N ASN A 532 -5.30 3.73 -38.27
CA ASN A 532 -5.44 3.44 -39.70
C ASN A 532 -4.25 3.96 -40.55
N SER A 533 -3.16 4.41 -39.92
CA SER A 533 -1.95 4.96 -40.56
C SER A 533 -2.21 6.07 -41.61
N LYS A 534 -3.35 6.78 -41.47
CA LYS A 534 -3.74 7.87 -42.37
C LYS A 534 -3.03 9.21 -42.09
N MET A 535 -2.16 9.25 -41.05
CA MET A 535 -1.37 10.41 -40.69
C MET A 535 0.15 10.12 -40.60
N PRO A 536 0.81 9.60 -41.66
CA PRO A 536 2.22 9.16 -41.56
C PRO A 536 3.21 10.31 -41.28
N ASN A 537 2.85 11.57 -41.49
CA ASN A 537 3.71 12.74 -41.31
C ASN A 537 3.08 13.84 -40.45
N SER A 538 2.23 13.48 -39.49
CA SER A 538 1.69 14.47 -38.57
C SER A 538 2.77 14.93 -37.59
N PRO A 539 3.00 16.24 -37.40
CA PRO A 539 3.85 16.75 -36.35
C PRO A 539 3.31 16.47 -34.95
N TYR A 540 2.05 16.00 -34.86
CA TYR A 540 1.41 15.67 -33.60
C TYR A 540 1.19 14.18 -33.46
N SER A 541 1.67 13.64 -32.37
CA SER A 541 1.63 12.22 -32.07
C SER A 541 0.49 11.82 -31.15
N ALA A 542 -0.12 12.78 -30.44
CA ALA A 542 -1.16 12.48 -29.48
C ALA A 542 -2.10 13.68 -29.21
N ILE A 543 -3.29 13.35 -28.70
CA ILE A 543 -4.24 14.27 -28.09
C ILE A 543 -4.55 13.77 -26.69
N ILE A 544 -4.58 14.67 -25.73
CA ILE A 544 -4.94 14.41 -24.35
C ILE A 544 -6.08 15.35 -23.98
N SER A 545 -7.24 14.82 -23.59
CA SER A 545 -8.38 15.60 -23.13
C SER A 545 -8.48 15.63 -21.62
N LYS A 546 -9.08 16.69 -21.09
CA LYS A 546 -9.39 16.83 -19.68
C LYS A 546 -10.18 15.63 -19.16
N GLU A 547 -11.21 15.20 -19.89
CA GLU A 547 -12.03 14.05 -19.51
C GLU A 547 -11.23 12.77 -19.46
N GLU A 548 -10.35 12.53 -20.44
CA GLU A 548 -9.52 11.33 -20.48
C GLU A 548 -8.57 11.29 -19.28
N VAL A 549 -7.94 12.42 -18.93
CA VAL A 549 -7.10 12.54 -17.73
C VAL A 549 -7.91 12.27 -16.46
N TYR A 550 -9.11 12.86 -16.32
CA TYR A 550 -9.98 12.61 -15.17
C TYR A 550 -10.39 11.14 -15.06
N GLU A 551 -10.78 10.52 -16.17
CA GLU A 551 -11.20 9.11 -16.20
C GLU A 551 -10.06 8.17 -15.85
N GLN A 552 -8.87 8.37 -16.44
CA GLN A 552 -7.69 7.56 -16.19
C GLN A 552 -7.20 7.73 -14.75
N SER A 553 -7.08 8.95 -14.29
CA SER A 553 -6.59 9.27 -12.94
C SER A 553 -7.56 8.77 -11.86
N THR A 554 -8.86 8.98 -12.04
CA THR A 554 -9.89 8.46 -11.13
C THR A 554 -9.91 6.93 -11.14
N GLY A 555 -9.79 6.31 -12.30
CA GLY A 555 -9.73 4.86 -12.45
C GLY A 555 -8.51 4.26 -11.76
N LEU A 556 -7.32 4.80 -12.00
CA LEU A 556 -6.07 4.34 -11.39
C LEU A 556 -6.08 4.54 -9.86
N SER A 557 -6.50 5.72 -9.39
CA SER A 557 -6.67 6.01 -7.96
C SER A 557 -7.61 5.01 -7.29
N THR A 558 -8.72 4.68 -7.94
CA THR A 558 -9.70 3.71 -7.44
C THR A 558 -9.09 2.32 -7.33
N ILE A 559 -8.38 1.86 -8.37
CA ILE A 559 -7.71 0.55 -8.36
C ILE A 559 -6.73 0.44 -7.19
N ILE A 560 -5.85 1.43 -7.04
CA ILE A 560 -4.84 1.43 -6.00
C ILE A 560 -5.46 1.47 -4.61
N THR A 561 -6.46 2.33 -4.38
CA THR A 561 -7.15 2.42 -3.10
C THR A 561 -7.87 1.12 -2.76
N TYR A 562 -8.55 0.52 -3.74
CA TYR A 562 -9.26 -0.74 -3.56
C TYR A 562 -8.32 -1.88 -3.15
N ILE A 563 -7.19 -2.00 -3.85
CA ILE A 563 -6.14 -2.99 -3.54
C ILE A 563 -5.55 -2.74 -2.14
N ALA A 564 -5.25 -1.47 -1.83
CA ALA A 564 -4.70 -1.10 -0.53
C ALA A 564 -5.65 -1.44 0.63
N ILE A 565 -6.94 -1.17 0.47
CA ILE A 565 -7.98 -1.54 1.45
C ILE A 565 -8.07 -3.06 1.56
N TYR A 566 -8.09 -3.79 0.44
CA TYR A 566 -8.17 -5.25 0.45
C TYR A 566 -7.00 -5.88 1.21
N ILE A 567 -5.77 -5.59 0.80
CA ILE A 567 -4.56 -6.13 1.43
C ILE A 567 -4.48 -5.71 2.90
N GLY A 568 -4.70 -4.42 3.14
CA GLY A 568 -4.62 -3.86 4.48
C GLY A 568 -5.61 -4.47 5.46
N LEU A 569 -6.89 -4.61 5.09
CA LEU A 569 -7.91 -5.22 5.94
C LEU A 569 -7.63 -6.70 6.20
N VAL A 570 -7.28 -7.47 5.15
CA VAL A 570 -6.98 -8.89 5.31
C VAL A 570 -5.82 -9.08 6.27
N PHE A 571 -4.72 -8.35 6.11
CA PHE A 571 -3.55 -8.49 6.97
C PHE A 571 -3.83 -8.05 8.40
N LEU A 572 -4.53 -6.92 8.56
CA LEU A 572 -4.84 -6.40 9.88
C LEU A 572 -5.75 -7.35 10.69
N ILE A 573 -6.81 -7.85 10.07
CA ILE A 573 -7.72 -8.80 10.72
C ILE A 573 -7.01 -10.12 11.01
N THR A 574 -6.19 -10.61 10.06
CA THR A 574 -5.39 -11.81 10.25
C THR A 574 -4.43 -11.68 11.44
N CYS A 575 -3.69 -10.58 11.52
CA CYS A 575 -2.76 -10.31 12.63
C CYS A 575 -3.48 -10.24 13.97
N ALA A 576 -4.56 -9.48 14.04
CA ALA A 576 -5.33 -9.32 15.26
C ALA A 576 -5.95 -10.64 15.73
N ALA A 577 -6.46 -11.45 14.81
CA ALA A 577 -7.02 -12.77 15.09
C ALA A 577 -5.95 -13.76 15.59
N VAL A 578 -4.78 -13.81 14.95
CA VAL A 578 -3.66 -14.67 15.39
C VAL A 578 -3.21 -14.29 16.79
N LEU A 579 -3.03 -13.00 17.08
CA LEU A 579 -2.66 -12.54 18.42
C LEU A 579 -3.71 -12.90 19.47
N ALA A 580 -4.99 -12.70 19.15
CA ALA A 580 -6.08 -13.07 20.05
C ALA A 580 -6.07 -14.57 20.37
N LEU A 581 -5.95 -15.41 19.34
CA LEU A 581 -5.88 -16.86 19.50
C LEU A 581 -4.66 -17.29 20.33
N GLN A 582 -3.49 -16.71 20.04
CA GLN A 582 -2.25 -16.98 20.81
C GLN A 582 -2.44 -16.64 22.29
N GLN A 583 -2.98 -15.46 22.57
CA GLN A 583 -3.12 -14.97 23.94
C GLN A 583 -4.16 -15.76 24.73
N LEU A 584 -5.27 -16.12 24.10
CA LEU A 584 -6.28 -16.96 24.73
C LEU A 584 -5.76 -18.37 25.03
N SER A 585 -4.95 -18.93 24.11
CA SER A 585 -4.25 -20.20 24.34
C SER A 585 -3.40 -20.15 25.61
N GLU A 586 -2.60 -19.09 25.68
CA GLU A 586 -1.65 -18.93 26.77
C GLU A 586 -2.36 -18.75 28.10
N ASN A 587 -3.39 -17.95 28.14
CA ASN A 587 -4.17 -17.74 29.35
C ASN A 587 -4.85 -19.05 29.83
N ALA A 588 -5.33 -19.87 28.90
CA ALA A 588 -5.84 -21.21 29.21
C ALA A 588 -4.78 -22.14 29.79
N ASP A 589 -3.57 -22.15 29.21
CA ASP A 589 -2.43 -22.95 29.73
C ASP A 589 -1.97 -22.46 31.13
N ASN A 590 -2.17 -21.19 31.44
CA ASN A 590 -1.75 -20.57 32.70
C ASN A 590 -2.84 -20.53 33.80
N ILE A 591 -4.06 -21.02 33.54
CA ILE A 591 -5.17 -21.02 34.52
C ILE A 591 -4.74 -21.68 35.84
N GLU A 592 -4.07 -22.83 35.79
CA GLU A 592 -3.61 -23.51 37.00
C GLU A 592 -2.58 -22.69 37.80
N LYS A 593 -1.71 -21.93 37.12
CA LYS A 593 -0.73 -21.06 37.78
C LYS A 593 -1.42 -19.85 38.43
N TYR A 594 -2.45 -19.27 37.77
CA TYR A 594 -3.24 -18.18 38.37
C TYR A 594 -4.04 -18.65 39.58
N LYS A 595 -4.59 -19.87 39.54
CA LYS A 595 -5.26 -20.48 40.70
C LYS A 595 -4.30 -20.72 41.86
N LEU A 596 -3.07 -21.17 41.56
CA LEU A 596 -2.01 -21.35 42.57
C LEU A 596 -1.67 -20.00 43.23
N LEU A 597 -1.52 -18.92 42.44
CA LEU A 597 -1.29 -17.57 42.96
C LEU A 597 -2.45 -17.09 43.86
N SER A 598 -3.70 -17.37 43.48
CA SER A 598 -4.86 -17.07 44.32
C SER A 598 -4.84 -17.84 45.63
N LYS A 599 -4.45 -19.12 45.63
CA LYS A 599 -4.31 -19.97 46.85
C LYS A 599 -3.22 -19.47 47.79
N ILE A 600 -2.17 -18.81 47.27
CA ILE A 600 -1.11 -18.19 48.07
C ILE A 600 -1.47 -16.79 48.59
N GLY A 601 -2.73 -16.33 48.36
CA GLY A 601 -3.24 -15.06 48.87
C GLY A 601 -3.14 -13.86 47.92
N THR A 602 -2.80 -14.07 46.63
CA THR A 602 -2.78 -12.97 45.63
C THR A 602 -4.20 -12.51 45.32
N SER A 603 -4.44 -11.21 45.44
CA SER A 603 -5.77 -10.65 45.18
C SER A 603 -6.21 -10.79 43.70
N GLN A 604 -7.50 -10.97 43.45
CA GLN A 604 -8.05 -11.08 42.11
C GLN A 604 -7.76 -9.81 41.26
N LYS A 605 -7.65 -8.63 41.89
CA LYS A 605 -7.27 -7.38 41.22
C LYS A 605 -5.86 -7.47 40.65
N MET A 606 -4.90 -8.02 41.40
CA MET A 606 -3.51 -8.20 40.93
C MET A 606 -3.42 -9.20 39.78
N ILE A 607 -4.18 -10.30 39.82
CA ILE A 607 -4.25 -11.30 38.75
C ILE A 607 -4.81 -10.68 37.48
N ASN A 608 -5.93 -9.93 37.57
CA ASN A 608 -6.51 -9.25 36.44
C ASN A 608 -5.57 -8.20 35.82
N HIS A 609 -4.81 -7.49 36.66
CA HIS A 609 -3.79 -6.53 36.20
C HIS A 609 -2.64 -7.24 35.47
N ALA A 610 -2.19 -8.37 35.96
CA ALA A 610 -1.14 -9.18 35.34
C ALA A 610 -1.58 -9.68 33.95
N ILE A 611 -2.82 -10.16 33.80
CA ILE A 611 -3.37 -10.60 32.52
C ILE A 611 -3.49 -9.41 31.54
N LYS A 612 -4.00 -8.26 32.02
CA LYS A 612 -4.09 -7.05 31.20
C LYS A 612 -2.71 -6.61 30.70
N ALA A 613 -1.72 -6.55 31.57
CA ALA A 613 -0.34 -6.18 31.24
C ALA A 613 0.27 -7.14 30.20
N GLN A 614 0.04 -8.44 30.37
CA GLN A 614 0.53 -9.47 29.45
C GLN A 614 -0.08 -9.31 28.05
N ILE A 615 -1.40 -9.08 27.94
CA ILE A 615 -2.10 -8.89 26.68
C ILE A 615 -1.59 -7.62 25.98
N ILE A 616 -1.50 -6.50 26.72
CA ILE A 616 -1.00 -5.23 26.18
C ILE A 616 0.42 -5.41 25.61
N LEU A 617 1.33 -5.99 26.36
CA LEU A 617 2.70 -6.22 25.91
C LEU A 617 2.76 -7.10 24.64
N TYR A 618 1.94 -8.14 24.61
CA TYR A 618 1.90 -9.06 23.47
C TYR A 618 1.39 -8.42 22.18
N PHE A 619 0.41 -7.54 22.29
CA PHE A 619 -0.12 -6.77 21.16
C PHE A 619 0.81 -5.62 20.75
N CYS A 620 1.38 -4.91 21.72
CA CYS A 620 2.21 -3.74 21.45
C CYS A 620 3.60 -4.10 20.86
N LEU A 621 4.19 -5.25 21.21
CA LEU A 621 5.52 -5.61 20.73
C LEU A 621 5.64 -5.72 19.20
N PRO A 622 4.82 -6.53 18.50
CA PRO A 622 4.88 -6.57 17.04
C PRO A 622 4.45 -5.24 16.39
N LEU A 623 3.50 -4.53 17.00
CA LEU A 623 3.01 -3.25 16.48
C LEU A 623 4.09 -2.16 16.56
N SER A 624 4.85 -2.08 17.63
CA SER A 624 5.90 -1.05 17.80
C SER A 624 6.97 -1.15 16.72
N LEU A 625 7.48 -2.34 16.41
CA LEU A 625 8.46 -2.52 15.35
C LEU A 625 7.82 -2.35 13.97
N ALA A 626 6.57 -2.79 13.78
CA ALA A 626 5.83 -2.57 12.54
C ALA A 626 5.64 -1.08 12.23
N LEU A 627 5.40 -0.23 13.24
CA LEU A 627 5.33 1.22 13.08
C LEU A 627 6.68 1.81 12.64
N VAL A 628 7.79 1.32 13.18
CA VAL A 628 9.14 1.76 12.73
C VAL A 628 9.38 1.36 11.28
N HIS A 629 9.09 0.11 10.90
CA HIS A 629 9.17 -0.33 9.50
C HIS A 629 8.27 0.52 8.59
N SER A 630 7.02 0.78 9.03
CA SER A 630 6.06 1.55 8.25
C SER A 630 6.49 3.01 8.06
N TYR A 631 7.07 3.64 9.08
CA TYR A 631 7.62 4.98 8.95
C TYR A 631 8.69 5.06 7.85
N VAL A 632 9.63 4.11 7.85
CA VAL A 632 10.69 4.05 6.83
C VAL A 632 10.09 3.74 5.45
N GLY A 633 9.19 2.75 5.36
CA GLY A 633 8.55 2.35 4.12
C GLY A 633 7.71 3.46 3.49
N ILE A 634 6.88 4.15 4.29
CA ILE A 634 6.05 5.27 3.85
C ILE A 634 6.91 6.46 3.41
N LYS A 635 7.97 6.78 4.17
CA LYS A 635 8.91 7.84 3.81
C LYS A 635 9.58 7.57 2.47
N THR A 636 9.97 6.34 2.21
CA THR A 636 10.58 5.94 0.94
C THR A 636 9.56 5.92 -0.20
N ALA A 637 8.36 5.37 0.05
CA ALA A 637 7.27 5.35 -0.92
C ALA A 637 6.81 6.76 -1.31
N LYS A 638 6.87 7.73 -0.39
CA LYS A 638 6.57 9.14 -0.67
C LYS A 638 7.37 9.66 -1.86
N ILE A 639 8.65 9.34 -1.94
CA ILE A 639 9.53 9.80 -3.01
C ILE A 639 9.07 9.27 -4.37
N LEU A 640 8.71 7.98 -4.44
CA LEU A 640 8.18 7.38 -5.66
C LEU A 640 6.83 8.01 -6.06
N ILE A 641 5.94 8.18 -5.09
CA ILE A 641 4.58 8.68 -5.37
C ILE A 641 4.60 10.18 -5.70
N SER A 642 5.51 10.97 -5.10
CA SER A 642 5.65 12.41 -5.41
C SER A 642 6.16 12.69 -6.82
N THR A 643 6.63 11.68 -7.56
CA THR A 643 6.85 11.79 -9.02
C THR A 643 5.55 11.90 -9.80
N LEU A 644 4.43 11.42 -9.24
CA LEU A 644 3.12 11.43 -9.86
C LEU A 644 2.27 12.65 -9.47
N GLY A 645 2.62 13.36 -8.38
CA GLY A 645 1.92 14.54 -7.91
C GLY A 645 2.30 14.96 -6.49
N GLN A 646 1.80 16.12 -6.02
CA GLN A 646 2.02 16.58 -4.66
C GLN A 646 1.16 15.79 -3.67
N ILE A 647 1.79 15.18 -2.64
CA ILE A 647 1.12 14.27 -1.72
C ILE A 647 1.14 14.81 -0.30
N ASN A 648 -0.04 14.84 0.33
CA ASN A 648 -0.14 14.96 1.77
C ASN A 648 -0.15 13.56 2.44
N ILE A 649 1.01 12.86 2.38
CA ILE A 649 1.16 11.53 3.00
C ILE A 649 0.92 11.56 4.51
N THR A 650 1.17 12.69 5.18
CA THR A 650 0.99 12.78 6.62
C THR A 650 -0.48 12.54 7.02
N GLN A 651 -1.41 13.16 6.32
CA GLN A 651 -2.84 12.95 6.56
C GLN A 651 -3.26 11.49 6.30
N ALA A 652 -2.80 10.90 5.20
CA ALA A 652 -3.07 9.52 4.85
C ALA A 652 -2.48 8.53 5.88
N ALA A 653 -1.26 8.78 6.35
CA ALA A 653 -0.63 7.97 7.39
C ALA A 653 -1.37 8.05 8.74
N VAL A 654 -1.84 9.23 9.13
CA VAL A 654 -2.65 9.41 10.35
C VAL A 654 -3.99 8.66 10.25
N GLN A 655 -4.70 8.78 9.12
CA GLN A 655 -5.96 8.05 8.90
C GLN A 655 -5.75 6.54 8.96
N SER A 656 -4.67 6.04 8.35
CA SER A 656 -4.30 4.63 8.38
C SER A 656 -3.98 4.15 9.80
N LEU A 657 -3.26 4.96 10.57
CA LEU A 657 -2.92 4.64 11.95
C LEU A 657 -4.18 4.57 12.84
N ILE A 658 -5.13 5.50 12.67
CA ILE A 658 -6.40 5.48 13.41
C ILE A 658 -7.17 4.20 13.12
N LEU A 659 -7.29 3.78 11.84
CA LEU A 659 -7.97 2.55 11.45
C LEU A 659 -7.32 1.31 12.10
N VAL A 660 -5.99 1.23 12.05
CA VAL A 660 -5.23 0.14 12.67
C VAL A 660 -5.46 0.10 14.19
N ILE A 661 -5.38 1.24 14.85
CA ILE A 661 -5.58 1.35 16.30
C ILE A 661 -7.01 0.91 16.69
N VAL A 662 -8.03 1.32 15.97
CA VAL A 662 -9.43 0.96 16.28
C VAL A 662 -9.63 -0.56 16.19
N ILE A 663 -9.20 -1.19 15.09
CA ILE A 663 -9.35 -2.63 14.92
C ILE A 663 -8.50 -3.39 15.96
N TYR A 664 -7.27 -2.94 16.18
CA TYR A 664 -6.32 -3.61 17.07
C TYR A 664 -6.75 -3.54 18.53
N ILE A 665 -7.24 -2.39 18.98
CA ILE A 665 -7.81 -2.21 20.32
C ILE A 665 -9.10 -3.06 20.48
N GLY A 666 -9.95 -3.12 19.47
CA GLY A 666 -11.15 -3.97 19.49
C GLY A 666 -10.82 -5.43 19.78
N TYR A 667 -9.85 -5.99 19.04
CA TYR A 667 -9.38 -7.37 19.28
C TYR A 667 -8.67 -7.54 20.63
N MET A 668 -7.92 -6.55 21.08
CA MET A 668 -7.27 -6.57 22.40
C MET A 668 -8.29 -6.61 23.53
N ILE A 669 -9.36 -5.81 23.44
CA ILE A 669 -10.46 -5.80 24.41
C ILE A 669 -11.20 -7.15 24.38
N ALA A 670 -11.54 -7.66 23.21
CA ALA A 670 -12.19 -8.98 23.06
C ALA A 670 -11.34 -10.10 23.68
N THR A 671 -10.02 -10.07 23.46
CA THR A 671 -9.05 -11.01 24.03
C THR A 671 -9.02 -10.93 25.56
N TYR A 672 -9.03 -9.70 26.10
CA TYR A 672 -9.06 -9.49 27.56
C TYR A 672 -10.36 -10.00 28.21
N LEU A 673 -11.50 -9.70 27.60
CA LEU A 673 -12.80 -10.18 28.09
C LEU A 673 -12.88 -11.71 28.03
N GLY A 674 -12.44 -12.33 26.94
CA GLY A 674 -12.35 -13.78 26.80
C GLY A 674 -11.44 -14.44 27.85
N SER A 675 -10.27 -13.84 28.09
CA SER A 675 -9.32 -14.32 29.12
C SER A 675 -9.90 -14.23 30.54
N LYS A 676 -10.58 -13.13 30.83
CA LYS A 676 -11.21 -12.91 32.15
C LYS A 676 -12.37 -13.89 32.40
N SER A 677 -13.16 -14.20 31.38
CA SER A 677 -14.27 -15.14 31.52
C SER A 677 -13.79 -16.56 31.79
N MET A 678 -12.66 -16.99 31.18
CA MET A 678 -12.04 -18.30 31.42
C MET A 678 -11.60 -18.50 32.88
N LEU A 679 -11.26 -17.43 33.61
CA LEU A 679 -10.86 -17.48 35.00
C LEU A 679 -12.04 -17.54 35.96
N LYS A 680 -13.23 -17.01 35.58
CA LYS A 680 -14.43 -16.98 36.45
C LYS A 680 -15.19 -18.32 36.47
N GLU A 681 -15.08 -19.12 35.39
CA GLU A 681 -15.93 -20.32 35.21
C GLU A 681 -15.32 -21.63 35.75
N LYS A 682 -14.15 -21.60 36.30
CA LYS A 682 -13.48 -22.77 36.93
C LYS A 682 -12.99 -22.44 38.33
#